data_8772a95681a2667043fd59902a16f9f1
#
_entry.id   8772a95681a2667043fd59902a16f9f1
#
_cell.length_a   1.000
_cell.length_b   1.000
_cell.length_c   1.000
_cell.angle_alpha   90.00
_cell.angle_beta   90.00
_cell.angle_gamma   90.00
#
_symmetry.space_group_name_H-M   'P 1'
#
loop_
_entity.id
_entity.type
_entity.pdbx_description
1 polymer ?
#
loop_
_entity_poly.entity_id
_entity_poly.type
_entity_poly.pdbx_seq_one_letter_code
_entity_poly.pdbx_strand_id
1 'polypeptide(L)'
;MYKSMRLSLRFVVPLLVALGIFAYAALPLVDKLMLQWFSRDLEVRANLIANTVEEPLQDLIRSGNRRRIQQFFTRITQDERLLAVAFCPAEGGDAIATPTLPKEVRCSDLDRFAESPSSGDLLQTATGPVFISVRPLIAGATVDGIRTPLPVPALAAPLGQLVLVHDMSFIARRSRETREYLFLFFVGLGITVAIITVVIAQLSWRGWVQGLRGLLRGERLLAIPGRSGGPGGGFAGPPPELRPIARDLRALIEDLEADHRSRDEAQLAWTPATLRQILHRELRGQEVIVVSNREPYIHMRRGPAIEVWRPASGLVTALEPIMRACSGTWIAHGSGTADRETVDARDRVAVPPPPEAAAYQLRRVWLTNEEEAGYYYGFANEGIWPLCHIAHVRPVFRRSDWEQYVKVNRKFARTVVETARSSDPIVLVQDYHFALLPRMIKQELPSATIISFWHIPWPNPEAFAICPWREELLDGLLGSTILGFHTQFHVNNFVDTVDRLIEARVDREEFAVTYRGKPTSVRRYPISVEWPPAGELLSVPVEQCRMEIRQRHNLPPEHAVGIGVERMDYTKGIEERLRAVERLLEIEPQWIGKFSFIQIAAPTRIHIEEYRTYETRVRELATRINQRFPEALHPPIILKIEHHQPDQIFEYYRAADLCMVTSLHDGMNLVAKEFVSARDDERGVLILSLFTGAARELPEALIVNPYDTDQCAAALQLALTMSSAEQRTRMRLMRGLIQDFNVFRWAGRMLMDAAAMRRRGRLPDMAGRVGERRKRAAVEPA
;
A
#
# COMPACT_ATOMS: atom_id res chain seq x y z
N MET A 1 2.39 -16.00 -55.67
CA MET A 1 1.67 -16.64 -54.55
C MET A 1 2.41 -17.88 -54.01
N TYR A 2 2.88 -18.82 -54.80
CA TYR A 2 3.54 -20.06 -54.33
C TYR A 2 4.87 -19.87 -53.59
N LYS A 3 5.70 -18.86 -53.94
CA LYS A 3 6.99 -18.62 -53.24
C LYS A 3 6.86 -17.94 -51.88
N SER A 4 5.81 -17.14 -51.66
CA SER A 4 5.54 -16.53 -50.32
C SER A 4 4.97 -17.55 -49.34
N MET A 5 4.22 -18.52 -49.84
CA MET A 5 3.64 -19.59 -49.04
C MET A 5 4.72 -20.55 -48.49
N ARG A 6 5.79 -20.84 -49.28
CA ARG A 6 6.94 -21.63 -48.78
C ARG A 6 7.76 -20.94 -47.71
N LEU A 7 7.84 -19.61 -47.74
CA LEU A 7 8.58 -18.83 -46.73
C LEU A 7 7.80 -18.80 -45.40
N SER A 8 6.48 -18.62 -45.46
CA SER A 8 5.61 -18.64 -44.30
C SER A 8 5.59 -20.01 -43.59
N LEU A 9 5.60 -21.10 -44.36
CA LEU A 9 5.65 -22.47 -43.84
C LEU A 9 6.94 -22.75 -43.04
N ARG A 10 8.07 -22.15 -43.40
CA ARG A 10 9.35 -22.32 -42.68
C ARG A 10 9.33 -21.73 -41.27
N PHE A 11 8.48 -20.76 -41.01
CA PHE A 11 8.33 -20.15 -39.70
C PHE A 11 7.14 -20.75 -38.89
N VAL A 12 6.05 -21.08 -39.60
CA VAL A 12 4.85 -21.65 -38.97
C VAL A 12 5.08 -23.08 -38.47
N VAL A 13 5.79 -23.92 -39.23
CA VAL A 13 6.02 -25.33 -38.80
C VAL A 13 6.87 -25.44 -37.55
N PRO A 14 8.04 -24.78 -37.38
CA PRO A 14 8.79 -24.85 -36.13
C PRO A 14 8.03 -24.27 -34.96
N LEU A 15 7.23 -23.22 -35.18
CA LEU A 15 6.41 -22.59 -34.13
C LEU A 15 5.29 -23.53 -33.64
N LEU A 16 4.59 -24.22 -34.56
CA LEU A 16 3.58 -25.18 -34.22
C LEU A 16 4.19 -26.41 -33.51
N VAL A 17 5.38 -26.84 -33.90
CA VAL A 17 6.10 -27.92 -33.20
C VAL A 17 6.50 -27.49 -31.81
N ALA A 18 7.04 -26.27 -31.64
CA ALA A 18 7.37 -25.73 -30.32
C ALA A 18 6.13 -25.60 -29.41
N LEU A 19 5.02 -25.11 -29.97
CA LEU A 19 3.74 -25.01 -29.24
C LEU A 19 3.20 -26.41 -28.85
N GLY A 20 3.35 -27.40 -29.72
CA GLY A 20 2.99 -28.79 -29.44
C GLY A 20 3.84 -29.42 -28.32
N ILE A 21 5.16 -29.18 -28.33
CA ILE A 21 6.06 -29.61 -27.25
C ILE A 21 5.69 -28.92 -25.93
N PHE A 22 5.42 -27.60 -25.98
CA PHE A 22 5.03 -26.86 -24.81
C PHE A 22 3.68 -27.35 -24.25
N ALA A 23 2.70 -27.57 -25.10
CA ALA A 23 1.40 -28.13 -24.70
C ALA A 23 1.55 -29.52 -24.06
N TYR A 24 2.39 -30.37 -24.63
CA TYR A 24 2.68 -31.70 -24.09
C TYR A 24 3.38 -31.63 -22.72
N ALA A 25 4.29 -30.70 -22.51
CA ALA A 25 4.98 -30.50 -21.24
C ALA A 25 4.09 -29.81 -20.16
N ALA A 26 3.17 -28.94 -20.59
CA ALA A 26 2.29 -28.20 -19.68
C ALA A 26 1.19 -29.07 -19.06
N LEU A 27 0.67 -30.05 -19.81
CA LEU A 27 -0.42 -30.90 -19.34
C LEU A 27 -0.11 -31.65 -18.02
N PRO A 28 1.02 -32.36 -17.89
CA PRO A 28 1.34 -33.05 -16.62
C PRO A 28 1.67 -32.08 -15.48
N LEU A 29 2.18 -30.88 -15.80
CA LEU A 29 2.46 -29.84 -14.80
C LEU A 29 1.18 -29.28 -14.20
N VAL A 30 0.18 -29.01 -15.02
CA VAL A 30 -1.13 -28.53 -14.57
C VAL A 30 -1.83 -29.57 -13.69
N ASP A 31 -1.80 -30.84 -14.10
CA ASP A 31 -2.35 -31.91 -13.28
C ASP A 31 -1.68 -32.01 -11.90
N LYS A 32 -0.36 -31.93 -11.86
CA LYS A 32 0.41 -31.98 -10.62
C LYS A 32 0.11 -30.77 -9.71
N LEU A 33 0.04 -29.56 -10.28
CA LEU A 33 -0.29 -28.35 -9.54
C LEU A 33 -1.73 -28.36 -9.02
N MET A 34 -2.68 -28.82 -9.83
CA MET A 34 -4.07 -28.97 -9.39
C MET A 34 -4.18 -29.96 -8.23
N LEU A 35 -3.51 -31.12 -8.33
CA LEU A 35 -3.52 -32.11 -7.27
C LEU A 35 -2.94 -31.57 -5.96
N GLN A 36 -1.81 -30.86 -6.03
CA GLN A 36 -1.17 -30.24 -4.88
C GLN A 36 -2.05 -29.13 -4.26
N TRP A 37 -2.71 -28.35 -5.09
CA TRP A 37 -3.57 -27.27 -4.59
C TRP A 37 -4.81 -27.84 -3.88
N PHE A 38 -5.46 -28.85 -4.48
CA PHE A 38 -6.63 -29.47 -3.88
C PHE A 38 -6.31 -30.28 -2.62
N SER A 39 -5.18 -30.99 -2.59
CA SER A 39 -4.79 -31.73 -1.37
C SER A 39 -4.55 -30.75 -0.21
N ARG A 40 -3.96 -29.58 -0.48
CA ARG A 40 -3.76 -28.53 0.53
C ARG A 40 -5.09 -27.90 0.99
N ASP A 41 -6.04 -27.66 0.07
CA ASP A 41 -7.38 -27.16 0.42
C ASP A 41 -8.13 -28.15 1.30
N LEU A 42 -8.07 -29.45 0.97
CA LEU A 42 -8.70 -30.50 1.76
C LEU A 42 -8.06 -30.64 3.15
N GLU A 43 -6.75 -30.46 3.26
CA GLU A 43 -6.06 -30.48 4.55
C GLU A 43 -6.49 -29.32 5.46
N VAL A 44 -6.61 -28.12 4.91
CA VAL A 44 -7.12 -26.95 5.65
C VAL A 44 -8.56 -27.20 6.13
N ARG A 45 -9.40 -27.79 5.29
CA ARG A 45 -10.79 -28.13 5.65
C ARG A 45 -10.84 -29.25 6.69
N ALA A 46 -10.01 -30.28 6.55
CA ALA A 46 -9.91 -31.34 7.53
C ALA A 46 -9.52 -30.83 8.91
N ASN A 47 -8.57 -29.88 8.98
CA ASN A 47 -8.20 -29.21 10.21
C ASN A 47 -9.37 -28.43 10.82
N LEU A 48 -10.12 -27.72 9.99
CA LEU A 48 -11.25 -26.91 10.42
C LEU A 48 -12.39 -27.81 10.97
N ILE A 49 -12.68 -28.92 10.28
CA ILE A 49 -13.65 -29.90 10.72
C ILE A 49 -13.17 -30.59 12.02
N ALA A 50 -11.90 -31.00 12.09
CA ALA A 50 -11.36 -31.65 13.29
C ALA A 50 -11.47 -30.72 14.51
N ASN A 51 -11.06 -29.46 14.41
CA ASN A 51 -11.15 -28.50 15.50
C ASN A 51 -12.61 -28.21 15.94
N THR A 52 -13.55 -28.17 14.98
CA THR A 52 -14.97 -27.94 15.29
C THR A 52 -15.62 -29.14 15.95
N VAL A 53 -15.15 -30.35 15.62
CA VAL A 53 -15.73 -31.62 16.08
C VAL A 53 -15.08 -32.08 17.39
N GLU A 54 -13.90 -31.61 17.73
CA GLU A 54 -13.09 -32.10 18.83
C GLU A 54 -13.85 -32.10 20.17
N GLU A 55 -14.43 -30.97 20.57
CA GLU A 55 -15.12 -30.82 21.84
C GLU A 55 -16.40 -31.65 21.93
N PRO A 56 -17.33 -31.59 20.95
CA PRO A 56 -18.53 -32.47 20.97
C PRO A 56 -18.20 -33.95 20.92
N LEU A 57 -17.11 -34.30 20.23
CA LEU A 57 -16.70 -35.71 20.10
C LEU A 57 -16.11 -36.26 21.41
N GLN A 58 -15.32 -35.48 22.13
CA GLN A 58 -14.79 -35.85 23.44
C GLN A 58 -15.90 -36.15 24.44
N ASP A 59 -16.96 -35.32 24.45
CA ASP A 59 -18.11 -35.53 25.34
C ASP A 59 -18.90 -36.79 24.96
N LEU A 60 -19.05 -37.04 23.67
CA LEU A 60 -19.73 -38.25 23.20
C LEU A 60 -18.91 -39.54 23.48
N ILE A 61 -17.60 -39.51 23.39
CA ILE A 61 -16.69 -40.60 23.72
C ILE A 61 -16.77 -40.93 25.20
N ARG A 62 -16.75 -39.88 26.07
CA ARG A 62 -16.90 -40.05 27.54
C ARG A 62 -18.24 -40.67 27.92
N SER A 63 -19.30 -40.44 27.15
CA SER A 63 -20.61 -41.01 27.36
C SER A 63 -20.72 -42.47 26.98
N GLY A 64 -19.74 -43.07 26.30
CA GLY A 64 -19.69 -44.48 25.87
C GLY A 64 -20.75 -44.91 24.85
N ASN A 65 -21.54 -43.96 24.32
CA ASN A 65 -22.67 -44.28 23.45
C ASN A 65 -22.29 -44.35 21.97
N ARG A 66 -21.84 -45.52 21.51
CA ARG A 66 -21.39 -45.78 20.13
C ARG A 66 -22.42 -45.36 19.07
N ARG A 67 -23.72 -45.51 19.31
CA ARG A 67 -24.76 -45.09 18.35
C ARG A 67 -24.86 -43.56 18.22
N ARG A 68 -24.67 -42.82 19.27
CA ARG A 68 -24.68 -41.33 19.21
C ARG A 68 -23.48 -40.80 18.49
N ILE A 69 -22.31 -41.38 18.67
CA ILE A 69 -21.08 -41.02 17.94
C ILE A 69 -21.30 -41.29 16.44
N GLN A 70 -21.87 -42.41 16.07
CA GLN A 70 -22.13 -42.78 14.68
C GLN A 70 -23.16 -41.81 14.03
N GLN A 71 -24.22 -41.44 14.75
CA GLN A 71 -25.18 -40.44 14.29
C GLN A 71 -24.54 -39.04 14.15
N PHE A 72 -23.65 -38.68 15.03
CA PHE A 72 -22.89 -37.43 14.96
C PHE A 72 -21.99 -37.39 13.73
N PHE A 73 -21.26 -38.47 13.47
CA PHE A 73 -20.45 -38.62 12.24
C PHE A 73 -21.29 -38.55 10.97
N THR A 74 -22.44 -39.21 10.95
CA THR A 74 -23.36 -39.16 9.80
C THR A 74 -23.90 -37.74 9.53
N ARG A 75 -24.01 -36.91 10.53
CA ARG A 75 -24.37 -35.48 10.34
C ARG A 75 -23.23 -34.67 9.74
N ILE A 76 -22.00 -34.95 10.13
CA ILE A 76 -20.82 -34.27 9.63
C ILE A 76 -20.56 -34.63 8.17
N THR A 77 -20.82 -35.88 7.78
CA THR A 77 -20.67 -36.35 6.39
C THR A 77 -21.77 -35.88 5.44
N GLN A 78 -22.64 -34.93 5.84
CA GLN A 78 -23.56 -34.29 4.91
C GLN A 78 -22.88 -33.26 3.99
N ASP A 79 -21.61 -32.93 4.24
CA ASP A 79 -20.78 -32.16 3.30
C ASP A 79 -20.46 -33.05 2.08
N GLU A 80 -20.81 -32.60 0.87
CA GLU A 80 -20.66 -33.34 -0.39
C GLU A 80 -19.24 -33.85 -0.68
N ARG A 81 -18.23 -33.34 0.03
CA ARG A 81 -16.83 -33.70 -0.17
C ARG A 81 -16.25 -34.61 0.90
N LEU A 82 -16.94 -34.79 2.02
CA LEU A 82 -16.51 -35.66 3.11
C LEU A 82 -17.18 -37.04 2.96
N LEU A 83 -16.43 -38.01 2.44
CA LEU A 83 -16.93 -39.37 2.18
C LEU A 83 -17.22 -40.14 3.45
N ALA A 84 -16.31 -40.08 4.42
CA ALA A 84 -16.43 -40.82 5.66
C ALA A 84 -15.68 -40.15 6.82
N VAL A 85 -16.16 -40.42 8.03
CA VAL A 85 -15.49 -40.07 9.29
C VAL A 85 -15.40 -41.33 10.15
N ALA A 86 -14.23 -41.51 10.76
CA ALA A 86 -14.01 -42.62 11.71
C ALA A 86 -13.24 -42.14 12.93
N PHE A 87 -13.47 -42.73 14.06
CA PHE A 87 -12.69 -42.60 15.28
C PHE A 87 -12.07 -43.97 15.63
N CYS A 88 -10.75 -43.95 15.80
CA CYS A 88 -9.96 -45.11 16.21
C CYS A 88 -9.49 -44.91 17.65
N PRO A 89 -9.96 -45.68 18.64
CA PRO A 89 -9.54 -45.56 20.03
C PRO A 89 -8.08 -45.92 20.24
N ALA A 90 -7.40 -45.23 21.17
CA ALA A 90 -5.98 -45.45 21.48
C ALA A 90 -5.73 -46.80 22.19
N GLU A 91 -6.72 -47.31 22.91
CA GLU A 91 -6.61 -48.59 23.65
C GLU A 91 -6.85 -49.83 22.76
N GLY A 92 -7.01 -49.64 21.47
CA GLY A 92 -7.37 -50.73 20.53
C GLY A 92 -8.89 -51.05 20.56
N GLY A 93 -9.41 -51.50 19.46
CA GLY A 93 -10.84 -51.83 19.32
C GLY A 93 -11.36 -51.52 17.91
N ASP A 94 -12.61 -51.88 17.65
CA ASP A 94 -13.24 -51.61 16.36
C ASP A 94 -13.49 -50.12 16.16
N ALA A 95 -13.14 -49.62 14.98
CA ALA A 95 -13.43 -48.26 14.58
C ALA A 95 -14.92 -47.91 14.74
N ILE A 96 -15.21 -46.73 15.26
CA ILE A 96 -16.53 -46.14 15.21
C ILE A 96 -16.58 -45.23 13.96
N ALA A 97 -17.26 -45.68 12.92
CA ALA A 97 -17.18 -45.04 11.61
C ALA A 97 -18.55 -44.87 10.97
N THR A 98 -18.62 -43.99 9.99
CA THR A 98 -19.77 -43.90 9.09
C THR A 98 -19.85 -45.11 8.19
N PRO A 99 -21.07 -45.54 7.72
CA PRO A 99 -21.25 -46.69 6.83
C PRO A 99 -20.49 -46.56 5.50
N THR A 100 -20.08 -45.35 5.15
CA THR A 100 -19.38 -45.00 3.91
C THR A 100 -17.86 -45.15 4.01
N LEU A 101 -17.31 -45.61 5.15
CA LEU A 101 -15.87 -45.79 5.30
C LEU A 101 -15.36 -46.88 4.36
N PRO A 102 -14.37 -46.59 3.51
CA PRO A 102 -13.76 -47.59 2.63
C PRO A 102 -13.13 -48.75 3.45
N LYS A 103 -13.30 -50.00 2.97
CA LYS A 103 -12.78 -51.20 3.67
C LYS A 103 -11.25 -51.24 3.75
N GLU A 104 -10.60 -50.48 2.92
CA GLU A 104 -9.15 -50.33 2.82
C GLU A 104 -8.58 -49.43 3.94
N VAL A 105 -9.43 -48.66 4.64
CA VAL A 105 -9.02 -47.77 5.75
C VAL A 105 -9.28 -48.48 7.07
N ARG A 106 -8.22 -49.00 7.70
CA ARG A 106 -8.28 -49.71 8.99
C ARG A 106 -7.49 -48.96 10.04
N CYS A 107 -7.94 -49.05 11.29
CA CYS A 107 -7.24 -48.42 12.43
C CYS A 107 -5.80 -48.94 12.63
N SER A 108 -5.53 -50.20 12.21
CA SER A 108 -4.17 -50.76 12.27
C SER A 108 -3.15 -50.14 11.32
N ASP A 109 -3.63 -49.45 10.29
CA ASP A 109 -2.76 -48.97 9.20
C ASP A 109 -2.57 -47.45 9.25
N LEU A 110 -3.10 -46.79 10.29
CA LEU A 110 -3.12 -45.34 10.41
C LEU A 110 -1.75 -44.72 10.68
N ASP A 111 -0.82 -45.46 11.26
CA ASP A 111 0.55 -44.99 11.51
C ASP A 111 1.28 -44.63 10.21
N ARG A 112 0.92 -45.27 9.09
CA ARG A 112 1.44 -44.89 7.77
C ARG A 112 1.02 -43.52 7.29
N PHE A 113 -0.14 -43.04 7.73
CA PHE A 113 -0.71 -41.75 7.37
C PHE A 113 -0.35 -40.64 8.38
N ALA A 114 0.19 -41.00 9.56
CA ALA A 114 0.57 -40.07 10.61
C ALA A 114 2.02 -39.52 10.51
N GLU A 115 2.91 -40.24 9.79
CA GLU A 115 4.34 -39.88 9.70
C GLU A 115 4.67 -38.81 8.69
N SER A 116 3.72 -38.31 7.89
CA SER A 116 3.97 -37.21 6.93
C SER A 116 3.23 -35.93 7.34
N PRO A 117 3.91 -34.94 7.94
CA PRO A 117 3.25 -33.68 8.40
C PRO A 117 2.77 -32.76 7.28
N SER A 118 2.97 -33.12 6.00
CA SER A 118 2.71 -32.21 4.87
C SER A 118 2.11 -32.83 3.61
N SER A 119 1.64 -34.07 3.67
CA SER A 119 0.87 -34.65 2.55
C SER A 119 -0.06 -35.74 3.09
N GLY A 120 -1.38 -35.43 3.18
CA GLY A 120 -2.37 -36.46 3.34
C GLY A 120 -2.20 -37.49 2.21
N ASP A 121 -2.23 -38.78 2.52
CA ASP A 121 -1.99 -39.82 1.54
C ASP A 121 -3.23 -40.04 0.67
N LEU A 122 -2.99 -40.09 -0.63
CA LEU A 122 -3.97 -40.48 -1.64
C LEU A 122 -4.06 -41.99 -1.66
N LEU A 123 -5.21 -42.54 -1.26
CA LEU A 123 -5.49 -43.96 -1.35
C LEU A 123 -6.43 -44.24 -2.52
N GLN A 124 -6.09 -45.23 -3.36
CA GLN A 124 -6.99 -45.74 -4.40
C GLN A 124 -7.91 -46.78 -3.76
N THR A 125 -9.21 -46.48 -3.70
CA THR A 125 -10.23 -47.40 -3.21
C THR A 125 -11.07 -47.95 -4.37
N ALA A 126 -11.87 -48.99 -4.11
CA ALA A 126 -12.79 -49.53 -5.11
C ALA A 126 -13.82 -48.51 -5.63
N THR A 127 -14.09 -47.46 -4.88
CA THR A 127 -15.03 -46.36 -5.23
C THR A 127 -14.36 -45.14 -5.86
N GLY A 128 -13.02 -45.09 -5.91
CA GLY A 128 -12.24 -43.98 -6.47
C GLY A 128 -11.09 -43.54 -5.57
N PRO A 129 -10.33 -42.53 -6.00
CA PRO A 129 -9.27 -41.94 -5.19
C PRO A 129 -9.85 -41.15 -4.01
N VAL A 130 -9.31 -41.38 -2.81
CA VAL A 130 -9.69 -40.68 -1.59
C VAL A 130 -8.48 -40.06 -0.93
N PHE A 131 -8.69 -38.93 -0.28
CA PHE A 131 -7.67 -38.23 0.53
C PHE A 131 -7.98 -38.51 2.01
N ILE A 132 -6.98 -39.02 2.74
CA ILE A 132 -7.12 -39.42 4.14
C ILE A 132 -6.35 -38.41 5.00
N SER A 133 -7.03 -37.84 5.97
CA SER A 133 -6.42 -36.97 6.99
C SER A 133 -6.64 -37.60 8.37
N VAL A 134 -5.55 -37.83 9.09
CA VAL A 134 -5.57 -38.40 10.45
C VAL A 134 -5.20 -37.32 11.45
N ARG A 135 -5.99 -37.18 12.51
CA ARG A 135 -5.77 -36.19 13.57
C ARG A 135 -5.82 -36.84 14.94
N PRO A 136 -4.83 -36.64 15.80
CA PRO A 136 -4.87 -37.13 17.17
C PRO A 136 -5.93 -36.37 17.97
N LEU A 137 -6.73 -37.10 18.76
CA LEU A 137 -7.67 -36.54 19.71
C LEU A 137 -7.09 -36.70 21.11
N ILE A 138 -6.78 -35.55 21.76
CA ILE A 138 -6.13 -35.54 23.06
C ILE A 138 -7.16 -35.15 24.13
N ALA A 139 -7.17 -35.85 25.27
CA ALA A 139 -8.07 -35.50 26.37
C ALA A 139 -7.72 -34.10 26.93
N GLY A 140 -8.61 -33.14 26.78
CA GLY A 140 -8.44 -31.82 27.39
C GLY A 140 -8.46 -31.91 28.91
N ALA A 141 -7.41 -31.42 29.57
CA ALA A 141 -7.39 -31.25 31.02
C ALA A 141 -8.22 -30.00 31.38
N THR A 142 -9.32 -30.20 32.12
CA THR A 142 -10.05 -29.12 32.79
C THR A 142 -9.53 -29.01 34.22
N VAL A 143 -8.84 -27.93 34.53
CA VAL A 143 -8.62 -27.50 35.91
C VAL A 143 -9.50 -26.27 36.12
N ASP A 144 -10.46 -26.39 37.05
CA ASP A 144 -11.34 -25.32 37.57
C ASP A 144 -12.03 -24.41 36.51
N GLY A 145 -12.71 -25.02 35.54
CA GLY A 145 -13.69 -24.29 34.70
C GLY A 145 -13.14 -23.20 33.74
N ILE A 146 -11.82 -23.01 33.66
CA ILE A 146 -11.17 -22.06 32.75
C ILE A 146 -10.11 -22.80 31.92
N ARG A 147 -10.30 -22.81 30.61
CA ARG A 147 -9.31 -23.34 29.64
C ARG A 147 -8.19 -22.34 29.42
N THR A 148 -6.97 -22.72 29.71
CA THR A 148 -5.77 -21.99 29.29
C THR A 148 -5.28 -22.54 27.93
N PRO A 149 -5.05 -21.69 26.91
CA PRO A 149 -4.46 -22.09 25.65
C PRO A 149 -2.92 -22.11 25.75
N LEU A 150 -2.36 -23.06 26.48
CA LEU A 150 -0.91 -23.30 26.46
C LEU A 150 -0.65 -24.77 26.09
N PRO A 151 0.26 -25.06 25.17
CA PRO A 151 0.67 -26.44 24.89
C PRO A 151 1.52 -26.95 26.06
N VAL A 152 0.92 -27.76 26.91
CA VAL A 152 1.69 -28.54 27.88
C VAL A 152 2.06 -29.86 27.19
N PRO A 153 3.32 -30.09 26.82
CA PRO A 153 3.72 -31.38 26.31
C PRO A 153 3.82 -32.39 27.48
N ALA A 154 3.29 -33.57 27.24
CA ALA A 154 3.68 -34.84 27.90
C ALA A 154 2.84 -35.44 29.03
N LEU A 155 1.55 -35.08 29.26
CA LEU A 155 0.75 -35.84 30.27
C LEU A 155 -0.71 -36.12 29.90
N ALA A 156 -1.22 -35.73 28.72
CA ALA A 156 -2.57 -36.07 28.32
C ALA A 156 -2.57 -37.39 27.51
N ALA A 157 -3.19 -38.42 28.04
CA ALA A 157 -3.35 -39.69 27.32
C ALA A 157 -4.16 -39.47 26.03
N PRO A 158 -3.70 -39.93 24.86
CA PRO A 158 -4.45 -39.79 23.63
C PRO A 158 -5.73 -40.66 23.72
N LEU A 159 -6.87 -40.03 23.46
CA LEU A 159 -8.16 -40.71 23.41
C LEU A 159 -8.26 -41.61 22.16
N GLY A 160 -7.55 -41.24 21.10
CA GLY A 160 -7.54 -41.97 19.84
C GLY A 160 -7.22 -41.06 18.65
N GLN A 161 -7.53 -41.51 17.46
CA GLN A 161 -7.31 -40.79 16.20
C GLN A 161 -8.62 -40.55 15.48
N LEU A 162 -8.87 -39.33 15.05
CA LEU A 162 -9.97 -38.96 14.16
C LEU A 162 -9.49 -39.07 12.71
N VAL A 163 -10.20 -39.86 11.90
CA VAL A 163 -9.90 -40.07 10.50
C VAL A 163 -10.97 -39.43 9.65
N LEU A 164 -10.56 -38.52 8.77
CA LEU A 164 -11.41 -37.84 7.82
C LEU A 164 -11.05 -38.30 6.42
N VAL A 165 -12.03 -38.82 5.69
CA VAL A 165 -11.85 -39.37 4.32
C VAL A 165 -12.63 -38.50 3.35
N HIS A 166 -11.93 -37.85 2.43
CA HIS A 166 -12.51 -36.97 1.42
C HIS A 166 -12.53 -37.65 0.05
N ASP A 167 -13.62 -37.47 -0.67
CA ASP A 167 -13.77 -37.95 -2.05
C ASP A 167 -12.96 -37.09 -3.02
N MET A 168 -12.09 -37.73 -3.79
CA MET A 168 -11.25 -37.08 -4.81
C MET A 168 -11.72 -37.37 -6.23
N SER A 169 -12.82 -38.13 -6.42
CA SER A 169 -13.32 -38.56 -7.75
C SER A 169 -13.68 -37.34 -8.65
N PHE A 170 -14.10 -36.23 -8.05
CA PHE A 170 -14.42 -35.01 -8.78
C PHE A 170 -13.17 -34.39 -9.45
N ILE A 171 -11.97 -34.58 -8.86
CA ILE A 171 -10.72 -34.05 -9.41
C ILE A 171 -10.40 -34.74 -10.74
N ALA A 172 -10.59 -36.06 -10.81
CA ALA A 172 -10.34 -36.80 -12.04
C ALA A 172 -11.27 -36.37 -13.19
N ARG A 173 -12.54 -36.04 -12.88
CA ARG A 173 -13.50 -35.48 -13.85
C ARG A 173 -13.08 -34.07 -14.28
N ARG A 174 -12.76 -33.20 -13.34
CA ARG A 174 -12.39 -31.84 -13.63
C ARG A 174 -11.03 -31.71 -14.34
N SER A 175 -10.08 -32.58 -14.01
CA SER A 175 -8.81 -32.69 -14.74
C SER A 175 -9.03 -33.07 -16.21
N ARG A 176 -9.96 -33.98 -16.51
CA ARG A 176 -10.28 -34.34 -17.89
C ARG A 176 -10.90 -33.19 -18.66
N GLU A 177 -11.88 -32.49 -18.09
CA GLU A 177 -12.47 -31.29 -18.70
C GLU A 177 -11.41 -30.19 -18.90
N THR A 178 -10.56 -29.95 -17.91
CA THR A 178 -9.50 -28.96 -18.03
C THR A 178 -8.49 -29.29 -19.13
N ARG A 179 -8.17 -30.60 -19.31
CA ARG A 179 -7.30 -31.03 -20.43
C ARG A 179 -7.94 -30.81 -21.79
N GLU A 180 -9.24 -31.05 -21.92
CA GLU A 180 -9.97 -30.80 -23.17
C GLU A 180 -10.00 -29.32 -23.51
N TYR A 181 -10.28 -28.44 -22.52
CA TYR A 181 -10.24 -27.00 -22.72
C TYR A 181 -8.83 -26.50 -23.02
N LEU A 182 -7.81 -26.99 -22.33
CA LEU A 182 -6.41 -26.64 -22.61
C LEU A 182 -6.00 -27.08 -24.03
N PHE A 183 -6.39 -28.29 -24.43
CA PHE A 183 -6.11 -28.77 -25.78
C PHE A 183 -6.77 -27.87 -26.82
N LEU A 184 -8.05 -27.56 -26.68
CA LEU A 184 -8.77 -26.65 -27.57
C LEU A 184 -8.17 -25.25 -27.58
N PHE A 185 -7.75 -24.76 -26.41
CA PHE A 185 -7.06 -23.47 -26.29
C PHE A 185 -5.74 -23.46 -27.07
N PHE A 186 -4.90 -24.49 -26.94
CA PHE A 186 -3.63 -24.55 -27.65
C PHE A 186 -3.82 -24.73 -29.17
N VAL A 187 -4.85 -25.45 -29.58
CA VAL A 187 -5.21 -25.56 -31.00
C VAL A 187 -5.68 -24.20 -31.53
N GLY A 188 -6.58 -23.53 -30.83
CA GLY A 188 -7.05 -22.20 -31.19
C GLY A 188 -5.92 -21.17 -31.22
N LEU A 189 -5.05 -21.17 -30.21
CA LEU A 189 -3.87 -20.32 -30.16
C LEU A 189 -2.91 -20.61 -31.34
N GLY A 190 -2.67 -21.89 -31.65
CA GLY A 190 -1.84 -22.30 -32.80
C GLY A 190 -2.37 -21.80 -34.12
N ILE A 191 -3.67 -21.91 -34.35
CA ILE A 191 -4.33 -21.38 -35.55
C ILE A 191 -4.21 -19.84 -35.60
N THR A 192 -4.49 -19.19 -34.49
CA THR A 192 -4.42 -17.72 -34.42
C THR A 192 -3.02 -17.20 -34.69
N VAL A 193 -2.01 -17.80 -34.04
CA VAL A 193 -0.60 -17.44 -34.26
C VAL A 193 -0.16 -17.74 -35.67
N ALA A 194 -0.60 -18.87 -36.29
CA ALA A 194 -0.31 -19.18 -37.65
C ALA A 194 -0.90 -18.15 -38.64
N ILE A 195 -2.16 -17.70 -38.40
CA ILE A 195 -2.81 -16.68 -39.20
C ILE A 195 -2.08 -15.34 -39.05
N ILE A 196 -1.78 -14.92 -37.82
CA ILE A 196 -1.05 -13.67 -37.56
C ILE A 196 0.33 -13.72 -38.24
N THR A 197 1.05 -14.82 -38.12
CA THR A 197 2.38 -14.98 -38.72
C THR A 197 2.31 -14.89 -40.24
N VAL A 198 1.31 -15.51 -40.88
CA VAL A 198 1.09 -15.43 -42.32
C VAL A 198 0.75 -13.99 -42.76
N VAL A 199 -0.14 -13.32 -42.01
CA VAL A 199 -0.54 -11.95 -42.30
C VAL A 199 0.66 -10.99 -42.16
N ILE A 200 1.40 -11.10 -41.04
CA ILE A 200 2.61 -10.28 -40.83
C ILE A 200 3.66 -10.56 -41.89
N ALA A 201 3.90 -11.82 -42.26
CA ALA A 201 4.84 -12.19 -43.30
C ALA A 201 4.42 -11.62 -44.67
N GLN A 202 3.13 -11.61 -45.00
CA GLN A 202 2.62 -11.02 -46.26
C GLN A 202 2.70 -9.50 -46.26
N LEU A 203 2.37 -8.85 -45.14
CA LEU A 203 2.47 -7.39 -45.00
C LEU A 203 3.93 -6.94 -45.01
N SER A 204 4.80 -7.62 -44.30
CA SER A 204 6.25 -7.37 -44.28
C SER A 204 6.87 -7.56 -45.65
N TRP A 205 6.49 -8.64 -46.34
CA TRP A 205 6.99 -8.89 -47.73
C TRP A 205 6.56 -7.80 -48.71
N ARG A 206 5.28 -7.35 -48.61
CA ARG A 206 4.81 -6.25 -49.45
C ARG A 206 5.53 -4.93 -49.13
N GLY A 207 5.75 -4.64 -47.85
CA GLY A 207 6.51 -3.48 -47.39
C GLY A 207 8.00 -3.53 -47.83
N TRP A 208 8.62 -4.71 -47.68
CA TRP A 208 10.02 -4.94 -48.12
C TRP A 208 10.19 -4.79 -49.64
N VAL A 209 9.27 -5.37 -50.41
CA VAL A 209 9.31 -5.27 -51.87
C VAL A 209 9.06 -3.84 -52.35
N GLN A 210 8.16 -3.11 -51.67
CA GLN A 210 7.94 -1.69 -51.96
C GLN A 210 9.10 -0.82 -51.50
N GLY A 211 9.66 -1.08 -50.32
CA GLY A 211 10.86 -0.39 -49.80
C GLY A 211 12.10 -0.64 -50.65
N LEU A 212 12.33 -1.89 -51.10
CA LEU A 212 13.41 -2.21 -52.01
C LEU A 212 13.23 -1.55 -53.40
N ARG A 213 12.00 -1.47 -53.89
CA ARG A 213 11.69 -0.74 -55.13
C ARG A 213 11.91 0.77 -54.98
N GLY A 214 11.63 1.35 -53.81
CA GLY A 214 11.93 2.75 -53.48
C GLY A 214 13.44 3.03 -53.38
N LEU A 215 14.18 2.11 -52.75
CA LEU A 215 15.65 2.16 -52.69
C LEU A 215 16.30 2.00 -54.08
N LEU A 216 15.77 1.11 -54.90
CA LEU A 216 16.26 0.91 -56.28
C LEU A 216 15.86 2.06 -57.22
N ARG A 217 14.90 2.91 -56.87
CA ARG A 217 14.50 4.12 -57.61
C ARG A 217 15.16 5.41 -57.11
N GLY A 218 16.11 5.33 -56.14
CA GLY A 218 16.85 6.50 -55.68
C GLY A 218 16.08 7.45 -54.74
N GLU A 219 14.91 7.05 -54.24
CA GLU A 219 14.14 7.85 -53.27
C GLU A 219 14.64 7.60 -51.85
N ARG A 220 15.43 8.54 -51.31
CA ARG A 220 15.92 8.53 -49.92
C ARG A 220 14.77 8.79 -48.94
N LEU A 221 14.22 7.78 -48.32
CA LEU A 221 13.11 7.86 -47.39
C LEU A 221 13.52 8.00 -45.91
N LEU A 222 14.82 8.08 -45.58
CA LEU A 222 15.31 8.25 -44.21
C LEU A 222 16.54 9.19 -44.22
N ALA A 223 16.32 10.48 -44.07
CA ALA A 223 17.37 11.41 -43.68
C ALA A 223 17.42 11.47 -42.14
N ILE A 224 18.46 10.86 -41.55
CA ILE A 224 18.82 11.01 -40.13
C ILE A 224 19.34 12.44 -39.92
N PRO A 225 18.82 13.26 -38.98
CA PRO A 225 19.40 14.56 -38.64
C PRO A 225 20.69 14.35 -37.86
N GLY A 226 21.83 14.68 -38.44
CA GLY A 226 23.07 14.72 -37.67
C GLY A 226 24.34 14.32 -38.41
N ARG A 227 24.56 14.76 -39.70
CA ARG A 227 25.91 14.95 -40.20
C ARG A 227 25.93 16.00 -41.30
N SER A 228 26.60 17.09 -40.97
CA SER A 228 26.88 18.25 -41.76
C SER A 228 27.78 17.97 -42.95
N GLY A 229 27.56 18.70 -44.05
CA GLY A 229 28.59 18.95 -45.02
C GLY A 229 28.10 19.03 -46.46
N GLY A 230 27.89 20.29 -46.98
CA GLY A 230 27.88 20.62 -48.40
C GLY A 230 26.74 21.54 -48.83
N PRO A 231 27.03 22.70 -49.46
CA PRO A 231 26.02 23.66 -49.90
C PRO A 231 25.43 23.28 -51.25
N GLY A 232 24.10 23.12 -51.28
CA GLY A 232 23.37 23.01 -52.55
C GLY A 232 22.48 21.79 -52.71
N GLY A 233 21.32 21.78 -52.03
CA GLY A 233 20.31 20.75 -52.27
C GLY A 233 19.07 20.98 -51.42
N GLY A 234 18.02 21.56 -52.02
CA GLY A 234 16.74 21.78 -51.33
C GLY A 234 16.15 20.47 -50.82
N PHE A 235 15.85 20.42 -49.53
CA PHE A 235 15.16 19.31 -48.89
C PHE A 235 13.70 19.31 -49.32
N ALA A 236 13.35 18.49 -50.30
CA ALA A 236 11.95 18.16 -50.56
C ALA A 236 11.49 17.18 -49.46
N GLY A 237 10.64 17.68 -48.56
CA GLY A 237 9.96 16.83 -47.55
C GLY A 237 9.08 15.77 -48.20
N PRO A 238 8.61 14.75 -47.45
CA PRO A 238 7.79 13.68 -48.02
C PRO A 238 6.55 14.26 -48.73
N PRO A 239 6.09 13.59 -49.82
CA PRO A 239 4.90 14.02 -50.54
C PRO A 239 3.73 14.31 -49.63
N PRO A 240 2.90 15.32 -49.90
CA PRO A 240 1.81 15.76 -48.98
C PRO A 240 0.83 14.63 -48.61
N GLU A 241 0.71 13.62 -49.47
CA GLU A 241 -0.14 12.44 -49.23
C GLU A 241 0.42 11.46 -48.20
N LEU A 242 1.71 11.46 -47.94
CA LEU A 242 2.38 10.61 -46.97
C LEU A 242 2.64 11.32 -45.61
N ARG A 243 2.39 12.63 -45.51
CA ARG A 243 2.56 13.39 -44.27
C ARG A 243 1.69 12.92 -43.14
N PRO A 244 0.42 12.51 -43.35
CA PRO A 244 -0.41 11.93 -42.26
C PRO A 244 0.17 10.62 -41.76
N ILE A 245 0.57 9.71 -42.67
CA ILE A 245 1.11 8.38 -42.32
C ILE A 245 2.47 8.51 -41.61
N ALA A 246 3.32 9.43 -42.07
CA ALA A 246 4.62 9.70 -41.42
C ALA A 246 4.42 10.35 -40.01
N ARG A 247 3.33 11.08 -39.81
CA ARG A 247 2.98 11.66 -38.50
C ARG A 247 2.40 10.60 -37.56
N ASP A 248 1.54 9.73 -38.11
CA ASP A 248 0.95 8.61 -37.33
C ASP A 248 2.02 7.58 -36.97
N LEU A 249 2.98 7.31 -37.89
CA LEU A 249 4.12 6.43 -37.60
C LEU A 249 5.07 7.04 -36.54
N ARG A 250 5.30 8.36 -36.59
CA ARG A 250 6.06 9.04 -35.54
C ARG A 250 5.34 8.99 -34.18
N ALA A 251 4.04 9.21 -34.17
CA ALA A 251 3.24 9.08 -32.96
C ALA A 251 3.28 7.64 -32.41
N LEU A 252 3.21 6.65 -33.30
CA LEU A 252 3.32 5.23 -32.92
C LEU A 252 4.73 4.85 -32.42
N ILE A 253 5.78 5.41 -33.02
CA ILE A 253 7.16 5.21 -32.57
C ILE A 253 7.36 5.92 -31.20
N GLU A 254 6.82 7.12 -31.03
CA GLU A 254 6.85 7.85 -29.76
C GLU A 254 6.06 7.10 -28.68
N ASP A 255 4.95 6.44 -29.01
CA ASP A 255 4.19 5.58 -28.09
C ASP A 255 4.92 4.27 -27.76
N LEU A 256 5.55 3.62 -28.73
CA LEU A 256 6.38 2.44 -28.51
C LEU A 256 7.66 2.76 -27.71
N GLU A 257 8.25 3.93 -27.93
CA GLU A 257 9.34 4.42 -27.10
C GLU A 257 8.89 4.79 -25.68
N ALA A 258 7.66 5.25 -25.51
CA ALA A 258 7.07 5.49 -24.19
C ALA A 258 6.81 4.16 -23.46
N ASP A 259 6.35 3.13 -24.15
CA ASP A 259 6.14 1.78 -23.61
C ASP A 259 7.48 1.09 -23.27
N HIS A 260 8.53 1.28 -24.08
CA HIS A 260 9.88 0.82 -23.72
C HIS A 260 10.46 1.57 -22.52
N ARG A 261 10.19 2.88 -22.41
CA ARG A 261 10.61 3.66 -21.23
C ARG A 261 9.91 3.21 -19.94
N SER A 262 8.67 2.75 -20.01
CA SER A 262 7.97 2.22 -18.82
C SER A 262 8.60 0.91 -18.30
N ARG A 263 9.26 0.15 -19.14
CA ARG A 263 10.05 -1.04 -18.74
C ARG A 263 11.40 -0.67 -18.11
N ASP A 264 11.98 0.45 -18.53
CA ASP A 264 13.22 0.99 -17.94
C ASP A 264 12.97 1.67 -16.59
N GLU A 265 11.73 2.01 -16.24
CA GLU A 265 11.36 2.61 -14.94
C GLU A 265 11.75 1.77 -13.73
N ALA A 266 11.81 0.45 -13.86
CA ALA A 266 12.28 -0.45 -12.82
C ALA A 266 13.79 -0.30 -12.52
N GLN A 267 14.54 0.38 -13.39
CA GLN A 267 15.99 0.60 -13.26
C GLN A 267 16.36 2.07 -12.98
N LEU A 268 15.36 2.97 -12.91
CA LEU A 268 15.61 4.38 -12.63
C LEU A 268 16.01 4.59 -11.15
N ALA A 269 17.19 5.15 -10.91
CA ALA A 269 17.54 5.67 -9.60
C ALA A 269 16.64 6.88 -9.28
N TRP A 270 15.76 6.75 -8.31
CA TRP A 270 14.82 7.78 -7.91
C TRP A 270 15.49 8.83 -7.01
N THR A 271 15.90 9.92 -7.62
CA THR A 271 16.64 11.03 -7.01
C THR A 271 15.96 12.37 -7.33
N PRO A 272 16.32 13.49 -6.65
CA PRO A 272 15.87 14.83 -7.04
C PRO A 272 16.15 15.16 -8.51
N ALA A 273 17.25 14.69 -9.05
CA ALA A 273 17.63 14.91 -10.46
C ALA A 273 16.67 14.19 -11.42
N THR A 274 16.33 12.95 -11.12
CA THR A 274 15.36 12.16 -11.89
C THR A 274 13.98 12.82 -11.88
N LEU A 275 13.54 13.32 -10.73
CA LEU A 275 12.27 14.01 -10.60
C LEU A 275 12.23 15.30 -11.46
N ARG A 276 13.31 16.12 -11.42
CA ARG A 276 13.46 17.28 -12.31
C ARG A 276 13.41 16.90 -13.79
N GLN A 277 14.07 15.82 -14.15
CA GLN A 277 14.07 15.32 -15.53
C GLN A 277 12.68 14.92 -16.00
N ILE A 278 11.90 14.21 -15.18
CA ILE A 278 10.51 13.86 -15.44
C ILE A 278 9.68 15.13 -15.65
N LEU A 279 9.79 16.10 -14.76
CA LEU A 279 9.06 17.35 -14.87
C LEU A 279 9.37 18.09 -16.20
N HIS A 280 10.65 18.16 -16.59
CA HIS A 280 11.05 18.82 -17.83
C HIS A 280 10.65 18.03 -19.10
N ARG A 281 10.89 16.73 -19.13
CA ARG A 281 10.66 15.90 -20.34
C ARG A 281 9.20 15.55 -20.55
N GLU A 282 8.54 15.04 -19.50
CA GLU A 282 7.17 14.51 -19.60
C GLU A 282 6.10 15.61 -19.45
N LEU A 283 6.38 16.62 -18.63
CA LEU A 283 5.47 17.70 -18.31
C LEU A 283 5.87 19.05 -18.88
N ARG A 284 6.94 19.10 -19.73
CA ARG A 284 7.42 20.30 -20.44
C ARG A 284 7.76 21.47 -19.55
N GLY A 285 8.26 21.22 -18.33
CA GLY A 285 8.59 22.25 -17.36
C GLY A 285 7.38 23.02 -16.83
N GLN A 286 6.20 22.40 -16.82
CA GLN A 286 4.97 23.00 -16.31
C GLN A 286 5.10 23.35 -14.82
N GLU A 287 4.46 24.44 -14.42
CA GLU A 287 4.40 24.88 -13.04
C GLU A 287 3.70 23.84 -12.16
N VAL A 288 4.34 23.52 -11.05
CA VAL A 288 3.78 22.66 -9.99
C VAL A 288 3.32 23.54 -8.84
N ILE A 289 2.05 23.42 -8.48
CA ILE A 289 1.45 24.08 -7.32
C ILE A 289 1.08 23.01 -6.32
N VAL A 290 1.65 23.04 -5.13
CA VAL A 290 1.27 22.19 -4.01
C VAL A 290 0.33 22.93 -3.08
N VAL A 291 -0.73 22.30 -2.62
CA VAL A 291 -1.66 22.86 -1.64
C VAL A 291 -1.76 21.93 -0.44
N SER A 292 -1.44 22.42 0.73
CA SER A 292 -1.60 21.70 2.00
C SER A 292 -2.09 22.64 3.10
N ASN A 293 -2.67 22.05 4.17
CA ASN A 293 -3.05 22.88 5.31
C ASN A 293 -1.84 23.41 6.07
N ARG A 294 -0.83 22.56 6.31
CA ARG A 294 0.39 22.94 7.02
C ARG A 294 1.44 23.53 6.07
N GLU A 295 2.04 24.61 6.51
CA GLU A 295 3.19 25.24 5.85
C GLU A 295 4.51 24.55 6.24
N PRO A 296 5.53 24.56 5.36
CA PRO A 296 6.83 23.93 5.63
C PRO A 296 7.70 24.73 6.60
N TYR A 297 7.52 26.05 6.69
CA TYR A 297 8.29 26.95 7.53
C TYR A 297 7.34 27.93 8.22
N ILE A 298 7.39 27.95 9.56
CA ILE A 298 6.58 28.81 10.43
C ILE A 298 7.49 29.88 11.01
N HIS A 299 7.15 31.15 10.84
CA HIS A 299 7.92 32.25 11.41
C HIS A 299 7.25 32.70 12.71
N MET A 300 7.98 32.53 13.80
CA MET A 300 7.51 32.84 15.15
C MET A 300 8.23 34.05 15.71
N ARG A 301 7.49 34.97 16.28
CA ARG A 301 8.07 36.12 16.97
C ARG A 301 8.53 35.73 18.38
N ARG A 302 9.84 35.88 18.65
CA ARG A 302 10.41 35.76 19.99
C ARG A 302 11.13 37.07 20.36
N GLY A 303 10.44 37.91 21.11
CA GLY A 303 10.94 39.24 21.41
C GLY A 303 11.20 40.05 20.11
N PRO A 304 12.39 40.59 19.88
CA PRO A 304 12.72 41.34 18.67
C PRO A 304 13.06 40.42 17.47
N ALA A 305 13.37 39.14 17.72
CA ALA A 305 13.81 38.20 16.70
C ALA A 305 12.64 37.40 16.08
N ILE A 306 12.82 37.01 14.83
CA ILE A 306 11.95 36.05 14.13
C ILE A 306 12.70 34.74 14.05
N GLU A 307 12.15 33.70 14.66
CA GLU A 307 12.66 32.34 14.58
C GLU A 307 11.87 31.52 13.54
N VAL A 308 12.58 30.68 12.80
CA VAL A 308 11.95 29.74 11.83
C VAL A 308 11.80 28.37 12.45
N TRP A 309 10.57 27.89 12.49
CA TRP A 309 10.24 26.56 13.00
C TRP A 309 9.84 25.65 11.85
N ARG A 310 10.28 24.39 11.92
CA ARG A 310 9.82 23.33 11.04
C ARG A 310 8.75 22.52 11.77
N PRO A 311 7.51 22.42 11.25
CA PRO A 311 6.46 21.69 11.96
C PRO A 311 6.74 20.19 11.99
N ALA A 312 6.40 19.51 13.10
CA ALA A 312 6.42 18.04 13.19
C ALA A 312 5.28 17.47 12.34
N SER A 313 5.55 17.22 11.07
CA SER A 313 4.57 16.72 10.10
C SER A 313 5.23 15.84 9.05
N GLY A 314 4.90 14.54 9.05
CA GLY A 314 5.38 13.60 8.02
C GLY A 314 5.02 14.04 6.59
N LEU A 315 3.87 14.73 6.42
CA LEU A 315 3.49 15.32 5.13
C LEU A 315 4.50 16.37 4.67
N VAL A 316 4.89 17.28 5.55
CA VAL A 316 5.88 18.33 5.22
C VAL A 316 7.22 17.71 4.93
N THR A 317 7.67 16.78 5.75
CA THR A 317 8.94 16.05 5.57
C THR A 317 8.99 15.33 4.22
N ALA A 318 7.88 14.78 3.75
CA ALA A 318 7.81 14.10 2.46
C ALA A 318 7.71 15.06 1.25
N LEU A 319 6.99 16.18 1.37
CA LEU A 319 6.77 17.10 0.25
C LEU A 319 7.92 18.08 0.04
N GLU A 320 8.63 18.45 1.09
CA GLU A 320 9.67 19.48 1.04
C GLU A 320 10.83 19.11 0.09
N PRO A 321 11.39 17.87 0.12
CA PRO A 321 12.37 17.41 -0.87
C PRO A 321 11.87 17.48 -2.31
N ILE A 322 10.58 17.22 -2.52
CA ILE A 322 9.93 17.28 -3.84
C ILE A 322 9.86 18.72 -4.32
N MET A 323 9.44 19.65 -3.47
CA MET A 323 9.35 21.05 -3.81
C MET A 323 10.73 21.67 -4.09
N ARG A 324 11.74 21.29 -3.35
CA ARG A 324 13.15 21.65 -3.64
C ARG A 324 13.60 21.14 -5.02
N ALA A 325 13.10 19.98 -5.44
CA ALA A 325 13.42 19.44 -6.77
C ALA A 325 12.60 20.10 -7.88
N CYS A 326 11.33 20.44 -7.66
CA CYS A 326 10.40 20.93 -8.69
C CYS A 326 10.42 22.47 -8.86
N SER A 327 10.86 23.23 -7.87
CA SER A 327 10.93 24.71 -7.88
C SER A 327 9.58 25.37 -8.19
N GLY A 328 8.48 24.89 -7.56
CA GLY A 328 7.12 25.40 -7.77
C GLY A 328 6.65 26.41 -6.71
N THR A 329 5.34 26.45 -6.51
CA THR A 329 4.71 27.24 -5.45
C THR A 329 3.98 26.32 -4.47
N TRP A 330 4.26 26.48 -3.17
CA TRP A 330 3.53 25.80 -2.10
C TRP A 330 2.53 26.78 -1.47
N ILE A 331 1.25 26.43 -1.52
CA ILE A 331 0.16 27.20 -0.92
C ILE A 331 -0.24 26.54 0.40
N ALA A 332 -0.17 27.31 1.51
CA ALA A 332 -0.51 26.78 2.83
C ALA A 332 -1.10 27.86 3.74
N HIS A 333 -1.73 27.45 4.85
CA HIS A 333 -2.16 28.36 5.89
C HIS A 333 -0.95 28.94 6.64
N GLY A 334 -0.89 30.26 6.75
CA GLY A 334 0.10 30.95 7.58
C GLY A 334 -0.36 31.00 9.05
N SER A 335 0.31 30.21 9.90
CA SER A 335 -0.06 30.00 11.31
C SER A 335 0.90 30.69 12.30
N GLY A 336 2.07 31.13 11.82
CA GLY A 336 3.09 31.76 12.65
C GLY A 336 2.80 33.21 13.01
N THR A 337 3.19 33.59 14.22
CA THR A 337 2.94 34.96 14.73
C THR A 337 3.66 36.05 13.95
N ALA A 338 4.76 35.73 13.23
CA ALA A 338 5.50 36.62 12.38
C ALA A 338 5.37 36.37 10.88
N ASP A 339 4.51 35.40 10.48
CA ASP A 339 4.35 35.03 9.08
C ASP A 339 3.93 36.20 8.19
N ARG A 340 3.04 37.08 8.68
CA ARG A 340 2.58 38.25 7.93
C ARG A 340 3.68 39.28 7.68
N GLU A 341 4.72 39.32 8.50
CA GLU A 341 5.82 40.24 8.40
C GLU A 341 6.90 39.75 7.42
N THR A 342 6.89 38.48 7.08
CA THR A 342 7.92 37.83 6.25
C THR A 342 7.52 37.65 4.79
N VAL A 343 6.28 38.02 4.42
CA VAL A 343 5.76 37.86 3.06
C VAL A 343 5.78 39.14 2.26
N ASP A 344 5.79 39.01 0.94
CA ASP A 344 5.62 40.11 -0.02
C ASP A 344 4.15 40.59 -0.12
N ALA A 345 3.91 41.63 -0.94
CA ALA A 345 2.56 42.15 -1.19
C ALA A 345 1.58 41.16 -1.82
N ARG A 346 2.04 39.97 -2.23
CA ARG A 346 1.25 38.88 -2.78
C ARG A 346 1.21 37.64 -1.86
N ASP A 347 1.50 37.85 -0.57
CA ASP A 347 1.56 36.81 0.48
C ASP A 347 2.58 35.69 0.20
N ARG A 348 3.72 36.02 -0.46
CA ARG A 348 4.74 35.04 -0.83
C ARG A 348 6.04 35.30 -0.09
N VAL A 349 6.73 34.19 0.21
CA VAL A 349 8.10 34.22 0.74
C VAL A 349 8.91 33.12 0.03
N ALA A 350 10.16 33.46 -0.29
CA ALA A 350 11.09 32.48 -0.87
C ALA A 350 11.64 31.58 0.23
N VAL A 351 11.61 30.26 0.01
CA VAL A 351 12.00 29.22 0.97
C VAL A 351 12.89 28.15 0.29
N PRO A 352 13.77 27.46 1.04
CA PRO A 352 14.10 27.62 2.47
C PRO A 352 14.57 29.04 2.82
N PRO A 353 14.40 29.45 4.10
CA PRO A 353 14.96 30.74 4.56
C PRO A 353 16.48 30.63 4.72
N PRO A 354 17.20 31.79 4.72
CA PRO A 354 18.62 31.80 4.98
C PRO A 354 19.01 31.09 6.28
N PRO A 355 20.19 30.40 6.34
CA PRO A 355 21.32 30.50 5.39
C PRO A 355 21.19 29.61 4.13
N GLU A 356 20.17 28.79 4.02
CA GLU A 356 19.96 27.95 2.84
C GLU A 356 19.55 28.79 1.62
N ALA A 357 19.90 28.31 0.41
CA ALA A 357 19.44 28.95 -0.83
C ALA A 357 17.96 28.64 -1.07
N ALA A 358 17.18 29.66 -1.34
CA ALA A 358 15.76 29.50 -1.67
C ALA A 358 15.57 28.65 -2.94
N ALA A 359 14.73 27.64 -2.87
CA ALA A 359 14.47 26.67 -3.94
C ALA A 359 13.08 26.81 -4.56
N TYR A 360 12.08 27.32 -3.81
CA TYR A 360 10.70 27.47 -4.25
C TYR A 360 9.99 28.62 -3.53
N GLN A 361 8.73 28.88 -3.89
CA GLN A 361 7.91 29.92 -3.27
C GLN A 361 6.90 29.32 -2.31
N LEU A 362 6.76 29.86 -1.10
CA LEU A 362 5.66 29.62 -0.19
C LEU A 362 4.65 30.78 -0.30
N ARG A 363 3.41 30.49 -0.67
CA ARG A 363 2.30 31.45 -0.66
C ARG A 363 1.36 31.14 0.49
N ARG A 364 1.13 32.09 1.36
CA ARG A 364 0.31 31.92 2.56
C ARG A 364 -1.13 32.32 2.34
N VAL A 365 -2.04 31.56 2.96
CA VAL A 365 -3.46 31.85 3.03
C VAL A 365 -3.81 32.17 4.47
N TRP A 366 -4.44 33.32 4.68
CA TRP A 366 -4.77 33.80 6.01
C TRP A 366 -6.17 33.35 6.40
N LEU A 367 -6.31 32.66 7.53
CA LEU A 367 -7.56 32.27 8.12
C LEU A 367 -7.88 33.16 9.33
N THR A 368 -9.16 33.41 9.58
CA THR A 368 -9.62 33.97 10.84
C THR A 368 -9.71 32.86 11.89
N ASN A 369 -9.75 33.23 13.16
CA ASN A 369 -9.92 32.25 14.24
C ASN A 369 -11.21 31.42 14.09
N GLU A 370 -12.30 32.05 13.60
CA GLU A 370 -13.56 31.36 13.33
C GLU A 370 -13.43 30.36 12.17
N GLU A 371 -12.76 30.78 11.07
CA GLU A 371 -12.48 29.89 9.95
C GLU A 371 -11.61 28.69 10.37
N GLU A 372 -10.56 28.92 11.14
CA GLU A 372 -9.71 27.84 11.64
C GLU A 372 -10.46 26.92 12.61
N ALA A 373 -11.24 27.49 13.54
CA ALA A 373 -12.02 26.72 14.49
C ALA A 373 -13.02 25.80 13.80
N GLY A 374 -13.80 26.29 12.83
CA GLY A 374 -14.79 25.48 12.14
C GLY A 374 -14.19 24.52 11.10
N TYR A 375 -13.26 25.03 10.28
CA TYR A 375 -12.65 24.24 9.21
C TYR A 375 -11.69 23.16 9.74
N TYR A 376 -10.68 23.60 10.56
CA TYR A 376 -9.61 22.71 10.97
C TYR A 376 -9.99 21.90 12.21
N TYR A 377 -10.35 22.57 13.31
CA TYR A 377 -10.68 21.85 14.55
C TYR A 377 -12.01 21.12 14.43
N GLY A 378 -13.08 21.78 13.97
CA GLY A 378 -14.40 21.21 13.86
C GLY A 378 -14.52 20.16 12.76
N PHE A 379 -14.79 20.58 11.52
CA PHE A 379 -15.15 19.64 10.46
C PHE A 379 -14.03 18.64 10.12
N ALA A 380 -12.78 19.10 10.00
CA ALA A 380 -11.69 18.22 9.65
C ALA A 380 -11.31 17.27 10.79
N ASN A 381 -11.14 17.76 12.02
CA ASN A 381 -10.53 16.98 13.09
C ASN A 381 -11.50 16.41 14.16
N GLU A 382 -12.68 16.98 14.35
CA GLU A 382 -13.75 16.35 15.11
C GLU A 382 -14.71 15.54 14.22
N GLY A 383 -14.77 15.82 12.91
CA GLY A 383 -15.63 15.13 11.96
C GLY A 383 -14.90 14.06 11.15
N ILE A 384 -14.12 14.46 10.13
CA ILE A 384 -13.52 13.53 9.15
C ILE A 384 -12.44 12.64 9.78
N TRP A 385 -11.61 13.19 10.66
CA TRP A 385 -10.51 12.43 11.28
C TRP A 385 -10.98 11.17 12.01
N PRO A 386 -11.88 11.25 13.00
CA PRO A 386 -12.36 10.04 13.69
C PRO A 386 -13.20 9.14 12.79
N LEU A 387 -13.95 9.70 11.83
CA LEU A 387 -14.70 8.94 10.83
C LEU A 387 -13.79 8.02 10.02
N CYS A 388 -12.69 8.55 9.52
CA CYS A 388 -11.79 7.82 8.63
C CYS A 388 -10.88 6.83 9.37
N HIS A 389 -10.49 7.13 10.60
CA HIS A 389 -9.61 6.25 11.38
C HIS A 389 -10.35 5.12 12.09
N ILE A 390 -11.70 5.15 12.17
CA ILE A 390 -12.51 4.13 12.86
C ILE A 390 -11.96 3.84 14.28
N ALA A 391 -11.47 4.86 14.96
CA ALA A 391 -10.83 4.74 16.27
C ALA A 391 -11.83 4.72 17.43
N HIS A 392 -13.10 4.41 17.15
CA HIS A 392 -14.22 4.37 18.11
C HIS A 392 -14.48 5.69 18.87
N VAL A 393 -13.90 6.79 18.39
CA VAL A 393 -14.28 8.14 18.78
C VAL A 393 -15.42 8.59 17.88
N ARG A 394 -16.51 9.06 18.47
CA ARG A 394 -17.70 9.45 17.72
C ARG A 394 -17.43 10.72 16.90
N PRO A 395 -17.57 10.69 15.56
CA PRO A 395 -17.45 11.88 14.73
C PRO A 395 -18.52 12.92 15.10
N VAL A 396 -18.13 14.19 15.12
CA VAL A 396 -19.02 15.32 15.38
C VAL A 396 -19.15 16.15 14.11
N PHE A 397 -20.41 16.34 13.66
CA PHE A 397 -20.73 17.11 12.47
C PHE A 397 -21.65 18.26 12.82
N ARG A 398 -21.14 19.51 12.70
CA ARG A 398 -21.91 20.73 12.89
C ARG A 398 -22.03 21.50 11.56
N ARG A 399 -23.20 22.06 11.29
CA ARG A 399 -23.42 22.84 10.07
C ARG A 399 -22.52 24.08 10.00
N SER A 400 -22.30 24.76 11.12
CA SER A 400 -21.39 25.89 11.21
C SER A 400 -19.97 25.53 10.76
N ASP A 401 -19.47 24.36 11.18
CA ASP A 401 -18.12 23.88 10.85
C ASP A 401 -18.02 23.55 9.35
N TRP A 402 -19.05 22.90 8.81
CA TRP A 402 -19.17 22.66 7.37
C TRP A 402 -19.14 23.95 6.55
N GLU A 403 -19.88 24.97 6.95
CA GLU A 403 -19.89 26.26 6.26
C GLU A 403 -18.49 26.90 6.24
N GLN A 404 -17.73 26.84 7.33
CA GLN A 404 -16.35 27.28 7.36
C GLN A 404 -15.43 26.40 6.49
N TYR A 405 -15.64 25.08 6.47
CA TYR A 405 -14.92 24.16 5.61
C TYR A 405 -15.10 24.51 4.12
N VAL A 406 -16.31 24.77 3.70
CA VAL A 406 -16.62 25.22 2.33
C VAL A 406 -15.97 26.57 2.03
N LYS A 407 -16.06 27.52 2.96
CA LYS A 407 -15.49 28.88 2.82
C LYS A 407 -13.98 28.84 2.67
N VAL A 408 -13.30 28.07 3.49
CA VAL A 408 -11.84 27.92 3.45
C VAL A 408 -11.39 27.22 2.17
N ASN A 409 -12.04 26.12 1.77
CA ASN A 409 -11.73 25.46 0.49
C ASN A 409 -11.88 26.43 -0.69
N ARG A 410 -12.89 27.30 -0.69
CA ARG A 410 -13.08 28.32 -1.73
C ARG A 410 -11.99 29.38 -1.70
N LYS A 411 -11.50 29.78 -0.49
CA LYS A 411 -10.39 30.72 -0.33
C LYS A 411 -9.12 30.14 -0.94
N PHE A 412 -8.80 28.87 -0.65
CA PHE A 412 -7.65 28.18 -1.23
C PHE A 412 -7.78 28.03 -2.75
N ALA A 413 -8.99 27.71 -3.26
CA ALA A 413 -9.25 27.63 -4.71
C ALA A 413 -8.90 28.91 -5.43
N ARG A 414 -9.37 30.07 -4.91
CA ARG A 414 -9.02 31.40 -5.46
C ARG A 414 -7.51 31.63 -5.45
N THR A 415 -6.85 31.29 -4.35
CA THR A 415 -5.39 31.45 -4.23
C THR A 415 -4.65 30.60 -5.27
N VAL A 416 -5.13 29.37 -5.56
CA VAL A 416 -4.55 28.53 -6.63
C VAL A 416 -4.74 29.20 -7.99
N VAL A 417 -5.95 29.66 -8.31
CA VAL A 417 -6.27 30.33 -9.58
C VAL A 417 -5.42 31.56 -9.79
N GLU A 418 -5.28 32.41 -8.75
CA GLU A 418 -4.45 33.62 -8.78
C GLU A 418 -2.93 33.30 -8.86
N THR A 419 -2.50 32.13 -8.39
CA THR A 419 -1.09 31.71 -8.44
C THR A 419 -0.74 31.14 -9.80
N ALA A 420 -1.67 30.45 -10.44
CA ALA A 420 -1.45 29.77 -11.71
C ALA A 420 -1.04 30.75 -12.83
N ARG A 421 0.10 30.45 -13.48
CA ARG A 421 0.64 31.22 -14.61
C ARG A 421 0.16 30.72 -15.97
N SER A 422 -0.43 29.53 -15.99
CA SER A 422 -0.96 28.88 -17.20
C SER A 422 -2.41 28.44 -16.98
N SER A 423 -3.12 28.19 -18.06
CA SER A 423 -4.50 27.65 -18.01
C SER A 423 -4.55 26.15 -17.67
N ASP A 424 -3.40 25.47 -17.70
CA ASP A 424 -3.28 24.03 -17.49
C ASP A 424 -2.20 23.64 -16.45
N PRO A 425 -2.16 24.29 -15.25
CA PRO A 425 -1.17 23.99 -14.22
C PRO A 425 -1.30 22.56 -13.69
N ILE A 426 -0.24 22.08 -13.04
CA ILE A 426 -0.27 20.83 -12.26
C ILE A 426 -0.48 21.22 -10.80
N VAL A 427 -1.58 20.77 -10.20
CA VAL A 427 -1.94 21.07 -8.83
C VAL A 427 -1.97 19.80 -8.00
N LEU A 428 -1.10 19.73 -6.98
CA LEU A 428 -1.06 18.64 -6.01
C LEU A 428 -1.81 19.07 -4.74
N VAL A 429 -3.03 18.58 -4.58
CA VAL A 429 -3.89 18.85 -3.41
C VAL A 429 -3.64 17.79 -2.35
N GLN A 430 -3.29 18.21 -1.14
CA GLN A 430 -2.89 17.31 -0.08
C GLN A 430 -3.91 17.23 1.03
N ASP A 431 -4.38 15.99 1.26
CA ASP A 431 -5.10 15.54 2.43
C ASP A 431 -6.56 15.99 2.55
N TYR A 432 -7.25 15.42 3.53
CA TYR A 432 -8.70 15.52 3.81
C TYR A 432 -9.20 16.93 4.13
N HIS A 433 -8.31 17.86 4.37
CA HIS A 433 -8.65 19.27 4.57
C HIS A 433 -9.25 19.91 3.32
N PHE A 434 -8.99 19.36 2.15
CA PHE A 434 -9.29 19.94 0.85
C PHE A 434 -10.14 19.04 -0.06
N ALA A 435 -11.08 18.30 0.52
CA ALA A 435 -11.92 17.40 -0.28
C ALA A 435 -12.77 18.14 -1.34
N LEU A 436 -13.14 19.41 -1.12
CA LEU A 436 -13.93 20.21 -2.06
C LEU A 436 -13.06 20.96 -3.08
N LEU A 437 -11.79 21.17 -2.78
CA LEU A 437 -10.88 22.02 -3.53
C LEU A 437 -10.70 21.58 -4.99
N PRO A 438 -10.56 20.29 -5.33
CA PRO A 438 -10.34 19.86 -6.71
C PRO A 438 -11.49 20.28 -7.64
N ARG A 439 -12.74 20.12 -7.21
CA ARG A 439 -13.90 20.56 -7.99
C ARG A 439 -13.95 22.06 -8.18
N MET A 440 -13.66 22.82 -7.12
CA MET A 440 -13.64 24.28 -7.17
C MET A 440 -12.56 24.80 -8.13
N ILE A 441 -11.37 24.21 -8.12
CA ILE A 441 -10.30 24.56 -9.07
C ILE A 441 -10.72 24.22 -10.51
N LYS A 442 -11.31 23.06 -10.74
CA LYS A 442 -11.75 22.62 -12.09
C LYS A 442 -12.84 23.49 -12.69
N GLN A 443 -13.62 24.20 -11.89
CA GLN A 443 -14.63 25.15 -12.36
C GLN A 443 -13.97 26.38 -13.00
N GLU A 444 -12.88 26.88 -12.41
CA GLU A 444 -12.15 28.08 -12.86
C GLU A 444 -11.05 27.73 -13.88
N LEU A 445 -10.37 26.60 -13.68
CA LEU A 445 -9.30 26.08 -14.53
C LEU A 445 -9.63 24.69 -15.06
N PRO A 446 -10.52 24.55 -16.07
CA PRO A 446 -10.98 23.25 -16.57
C PRO A 446 -9.86 22.35 -17.11
N SER A 447 -8.79 22.95 -17.61
CA SER A 447 -7.63 22.24 -18.18
C SER A 447 -6.57 21.86 -17.15
N ALA A 448 -6.67 22.34 -15.90
CA ALA A 448 -5.70 22.01 -14.84
C ALA A 448 -5.62 20.50 -14.62
N THR A 449 -4.41 19.99 -14.40
CA THR A 449 -4.21 18.59 -13.98
C THR A 449 -4.13 18.57 -12.46
N ILE A 450 -5.18 18.03 -11.83
CA ILE A 450 -5.28 18.01 -10.37
C ILE A 450 -5.00 16.59 -9.87
N ILE A 451 -3.98 16.46 -9.04
CA ILE A 451 -3.63 15.24 -8.33
C ILE A 451 -3.97 15.46 -6.86
N SER A 452 -5.04 14.85 -6.40
CA SER A 452 -5.39 14.88 -4.98
C SER A 452 -4.84 13.64 -4.29
N PHE A 453 -4.26 13.83 -3.12
CA PHE A 453 -3.74 12.74 -2.32
C PHE A 453 -4.37 12.73 -0.93
N TRP A 454 -5.00 11.62 -0.58
CA TRP A 454 -5.66 11.41 0.70
C TRP A 454 -4.75 10.62 1.63
N HIS A 455 -4.22 11.27 2.67
CA HIS A 455 -3.17 10.71 3.52
C HIS A 455 -3.68 9.85 4.68
N ILE A 456 -4.92 10.02 5.07
CA ILE A 456 -5.53 9.23 6.13
C ILE A 456 -6.23 7.97 5.58
N PRO A 457 -6.60 7.00 6.40
CA PRO A 457 -7.38 5.87 5.93
C PRO A 457 -8.67 6.30 5.24
N TRP A 458 -9.12 5.56 4.24
CA TRP A 458 -10.49 5.67 3.73
C TRP A 458 -11.31 4.53 4.32
N PRO A 459 -12.40 4.80 5.07
CA PRO A 459 -13.19 3.79 5.74
C PRO A 459 -14.05 2.99 4.75
N ASN A 460 -14.76 1.97 5.24
CA ASN A 460 -15.76 1.29 4.44
C ASN A 460 -16.95 2.22 4.11
N PRO A 461 -17.76 1.89 3.09
CA PRO A 461 -18.89 2.72 2.68
C PRO A 461 -19.90 3.01 3.79
N GLU A 462 -20.16 2.05 4.67
CA GLU A 462 -21.12 2.17 5.76
C GLU A 462 -20.67 3.21 6.80
N ALA A 463 -19.39 3.20 7.15
CA ALA A 463 -18.82 4.20 8.05
C ALA A 463 -18.82 5.59 7.40
N PHE A 464 -18.40 5.70 6.14
CA PHE A 464 -18.38 7.00 5.45
C PHE A 464 -19.79 7.59 5.26
N ALA A 465 -20.80 6.73 5.07
CA ALA A 465 -22.20 7.13 4.85
C ALA A 465 -22.82 7.93 6.01
N ILE A 466 -22.26 7.86 7.23
CA ILE A 466 -22.76 8.66 8.36
C ILE A 466 -22.44 10.16 8.22
N CYS A 467 -21.50 10.55 7.35
CA CYS A 467 -21.20 11.96 7.09
C CYS A 467 -22.39 12.63 6.41
N PRO A 468 -22.97 13.73 6.97
CA PRO A 468 -24.11 14.41 6.36
C PRO A 468 -23.82 14.97 4.96
N TRP A 469 -22.59 15.38 4.71
CA TRP A 469 -22.14 15.98 3.43
C TRP A 469 -21.27 15.03 2.59
N ARG A 470 -21.56 13.73 2.69
CA ARG A 470 -20.83 12.68 1.97
C ARG A 470 -20.83 12.86 0.46
N GLU A 471 -21.95 13.30 -0.11
CA GLU A 471 -22.09 13.48 -1.56
C GLU A 471 -21.27 14.66 -2.06
N GLU A 472 -21.28 15.78 -1.32
CA GLU A 472 -20.49 16.97 -1.63
C GLU A 472 -18.98 16.70 -1.52
N LEU A 473 -18.55 15.90 -0.51
CA LEU A 473 -17.16 15.50 -0.37
C LEU A 473 -16.72 14.63 -1.55
N LEU A 474 -17.54 13.65 -1.94
CA LEU A 474 -17.26 12.79 -3.09
C LEU A 474 -17.26 13.60 -4.40
N ASP A 475 -18.25 14.50 -4.62
CA ASP A 475 -18.25 15.42 -5.77
C ASP A 475 -16.97 16.25 -5.84
N GLY A 476 -16.54 16.79 -4.69
CA GLY A 476 -15.32 17.58 -4.58
C GLY A 476 -14.09 16.79 -5.00
N LEU A 477 -13.88 15.61 -4.42
CA LEU A 477 -12.76 14.72 -4.72
C LEU A 477 -12.75 14.24 -6.17
N LEU A 478 -13.91 13.93 -6.75
CA LEU A 478 -14.08 13.56 -8.15
C LEU A 478 -13.92 14.74 -9.13
N GLY A 479 -13.56 15.92 -8.63
CA GLY A 479 -12.97 17.00 -9.42
C GLY A 479 -11.52 16.78 -9.81
N SER A 480 -10.85 15.80 -9.19
CA SER A 480 -9.46 15.46 -9.46
C SER A 480 -9.28 14.75 -10.81
N THR A 481 -8.11 14.91 -11.41
CA THR A 481 -7.67 14.09 -12.54
C THR A 481 -7.20 12.72 -12.03
N ILE A 482 -6.44 12.74 -10.92
CA ILE A 482 -5.96 11.56 -10.20
C ILE A 482 -6.29 11.74 -8.72
N LEU A 483 -6.84 10.70 -8.11
CA LEU A 483 -7.02 10.61 -6.66
C LEU A 483 -6.16 9.47 -6.13
N GLY A 484 -5.20 9.81 -5.25
CA GLY A 484 -4.22 8.90 -4.71
C GLY A 484 -4.52 8.50 -3.26
N PHE A 485 -4.25 7.22 -2.96
CA PHE A 485 -4.26 6.63 -1.62
C PHE A 485 -2.99 5.83 -1.38
N HIS A 486 -2.67 5.56 -0.12
CA HIS A 486 -1.46 4.78 0.22
C HIS A 486 -1.58 3.28 -0.13
N THR A 487 -2.75 2.70 0.09
CA THR A 487 -2.96 1.25 -0.04
C THR A 487 -4.07 0.92 -1.03
N GLN A 488 -3.99 -0.26 -1.63
CA GLN A 488 -5.05 -0.76 -2.50
C GLN A 488 -6.37 -0.96 -1.74
N PHE A 489 -6.29 -1.27 -0.46
CA PHE A 489 -7.46 -1.40 0.41
C PHE A 489 -8.28 -0.09 0.46
N HIS A 490 -7.60 1.05 0.64
CA HIS A 490 -8.28 2.35 0.66
C HIS A 490 -8.81 2.76 -0.72
N VAL A 491 -8.10 2.40 -1.81
CA VAL A 491 -8.60 2.56 -3.19
C VAL A 491 -9.91 1.80 -3.37
N ASN A 492 -9.95 0.53 -2.97
CA ASN A 492 -11.13 -0.31 -3.08
C ASN A 492 -12.30 0.27 -2.26
N ASN A 493 -12.04 0.65 -1.00
CA ASN A 493 -13.05 1.26 -0.13
C ASN A 493 -13.61 2.55 -0.73
N PHE A 494 -12.76 3.41 -1.31
CA PHE A 494 -13.22 4.64 -1.98
C PHE A 494 -14.11 4.32 -3.17
N VAL A 495 -13.69 3.41 -4.04
CA VAL A 495 -14.45 3.00 -5.22
C VAL A 495 -15.80 2.39 -4.81
N ASP A 496 -15.83 1.55 -3.79
CA ASP A 496 -17.05 0.98 -3.22
C ASP A 496 -17.95 2.05 -2.59
N THR A 497 -17.35 3.07 -1.95
CA THR A 497 -18.09 4.21 -1.38
C THR A 497 -18.78 5.02 -2.48
N VAL A 498 -18.08 5.30 -3.57
CA VAL A 498 -18.65 6.01 -4.74
C VAL A 498 -19.78 5.21 -5.36
N ASP A 499 -19.57 3.91 -5.61
CA ASP A 499 -20.53 3.01 -6.23
C ASP A 499 -21.86 2.92 -5.46
N ARG A 500 -21.79 3.05 -4.12
CA ARG A 500 -22.96 2.95 -3.24
C ARG A 500 -23.66 4.27 -2.96
N LEU A 501 -22.93 5.38 -2.93
CA LEU A 501 -23.46 6.64 -2.39
C LEU A 501 -23.81 7.68 -3.44
N ILE A 502 -23.26 7.57 -4.65
CA ILE A 502 -23.55 8.51 -5.75
C ILE A 502 -23.74 7.78 -7.06
N GLU A 503 -24.49 8.40 -7.98
CA GLU A 503 -24.70 7.85 -9.32
C GLU A 503 -23.49 8.17 -10.22
N ALA A 504 -22.57 7.21 -10.35
CA ALA A 504 -21.34 7.31 -11.12
C ALA A 504 -21.05 6.00 -11.85
N ARG A 505 -20.36 6.10 -13.00
CA ARG A 505 -19.86 4.91 -13.69
C ARG A 505 -18.50 4.52 -13.09
N VAL A 506 -18.44 3.36 -12.47
CA VAL A 506 -17.22 2.80 -11.87
C VAL A 506 -16.62 1.76 -12.83
N ASP A 507 -15.35 1.94 -13.15
CA ASP A 507 -14.52 0.97 -13.86
C ASP A 507 -13.54 0.35 -12.84
N ARG A 508 -13.79 -0.91 -12.47
CA ARG A 508 -13.00 -1.62 -11.45
C ARG A 508 -11.69 -2.20 -12.00
N GLU A 509 -11.57 -2.36 -13.32
CA GLU A 509 -10.34 -2.87 -13.94
C GLU A 509 -9.29 -1.75 -14.01
N GLU A 510 -9.70 -0.57 -14.47
CA GLU A 510 -8.83 0.60 -14.59
C GLU A 510 -8.79 1.46 -13.32
N PHE A 511 -9.58 1.12 -12.29
CA PHE A 511 -9.78 1.94 -11.09
C PHE A 511 -10.10 3.40 -11.44
N ALA A 512 -11.07 3.59 -12.33
CA ALA A 512 -11.52 4.89 -12.79
C ALA A 512 -13.00 5.11 -12.46
N VAL A 513 -13.32 6.33 -12.05
CA VAL A 513 -14.70 6.78 -11.79
C VAL A 513 -15.06 7.86 -12.79
N THR A 514 -16.09 7.64 -13.58
CA THR A 514 -16.67 8.70 -14.44
C THR A 514 -17.89 9.29 -13.78
N TYR A 515 -17.77 10.52 -13.34
CA TYR A 515 -18.85 11.27 -12.68
C TYR A 515 -19.12 12.57 -13.42
N ARG A 516 -20.38 12.86 -13.73
CA ARG A 516 -20.82 14.02 -14.56
C ARG A 516 -20.02 14.14 -15.87
N GLY A 517 -19.74 12.99 -16.51
CA GLY A 517 -19.03 12.92 -17.78
C GLY A 517 -17.51 13.16 -17.72
N LYS A 518 -16.93 13.30 -16.53
CA LYS A 518 -15.48 13.48 -16.33
C LYS A 518 -14.88 12.28 -15.61
N PRO A 519 -13.79 11.69 -16.14
CA PRO A 519 -13.12 10.57 -15.50
C PRO A 519 -12.13 11.06 -14.44
N THR A 520 -12.09 10.37 -13.30
CA THR A 520 -11.08 10.47 -12.25
C THR A 520 -10.40 9.11 -12.12
N SER A 521 -9.08 9.05 -12.22
CA SER A 521 -8.31 7.82 -11.97
C SER A 521 -8.02 7.71 -10.47
N VAL A 522 -8.38 6.58 -9.87
CA VAL A 522 -8.15 6.31 -8.43
C VAL A 522 -6.97 5.35 -8.33
N ARG A 523 -5.87 5.77 -7.69
CA ARG A 523 -4.59 5.04 -7.75
C ARG A 523 -3.97 4.83 -6.38
N ARG A 524 -3.19 3.75 -6.27
CA ARG A 524 -2.34 3.49 -5.11
C ARG A 524 -0.97 4.13 -5.31
N TYR A 525 -0.57 5.01 -4.38
CA TYR A 525 0.77 5.58 -4.29
C TYR A 525 1.22 5.55 -2.83
N PRO A 526 1.97 4.54 -2.39
CA PRO A 526 2.45 4.48 -1.01
C PRO A 526 3.52 5.54 -0.78
N ILE A 527 3.24 6.50 0.10
CA ILE A 527 4.20 7.56 0.45
C ILE A 527 5.38 6.98 1.22
N SER A 528 6.55 7.59 1.06
CA SER A 528 7.76 7.17 1.74
C SER A 528 8.57 8.38 2.22
N VAL A 529 9.77 8.11 2.71
CA VAL A 529 10.73 9.11 3.19
C VAL A 529 11.80 9.39 2.14
N GLU A 530 12.53 10.47 2.31
CA GLU A 530 13.70 10.79 1.50
C GLU A 530 14.79 9.73 1.71
N TRP A 531 15.45 9.34 0.63
CA TRP A 531 16.57 8.42 0.66
C TRP A 531 17.72 8.90 -0.24
N PRO A 532 18.97 8.92 0.29
CA PRO A 532 19.31 8.76 1.71
C PRO A 532 18.70 9.90 2.55
N PRO A 533 18.54 9.73 3.87
CA PRO A 533 18.16 10.84 4.74
C PRO A 533 19.17 12.01 4.59
N ALA A 534 18.70 13.23 4.79
CA ALA A 534 19.58 14.41 4.73
C ALA A 534 20.83 14.20 5.59
N GLY A 535 22.00 14.53 5.05
CA GLY A 535 23.30 14.22 5.71
C GLY A 535 23.44 14.79 7.13
N GLU A 536 22.78 15.90 7.40
CA GLU A 536 22.70 16.52 8.73
C GLU A 536 22.01 15.60 9.75
N LEU A 537 21.02 14.81 9.35
CA LEU A 537 20.28 13.88 10.22
C LEU A 537 21.11 12.63 10.61
N LEU A 538 22.13 12.31 9.84
CA LEU A 538 23.02 11.18 10.06
C LEU A 538 24.44 11.59 10.51
N SER A 539 24.64 12.89 10.83
CA SER A 539 25.96 13.45 11.17
C SER A 539 26.57 12.86 12.43
N VAL A 540 25.72 12.48 13.40
CA VAL A 540 26.19 11.88 14.67
C VAL A 540 26.19 10.35 14.53
N PRO A 541 27.32 9.66 14.79
CA PRO A 541 27.40 8.20 14.74
C PRO A 541 26.40 7.51 15.68
N VAL A 542 25.91 6.30 15.30
CA VAL A 542 24.93 5.56 16.13
C VAL A 542 25.43 5.33 17.56
N GLU A 543 26.67 4.92 17.73
CA GLU A 543 27.22 4.65 19.07
C GLU A 543 27.30 5.91 19.93
N GLN A 544 27.56 7.07 19.33
CA GLN A 544 27.53 8.34 20.02
C GLN A 544 26.10 8.72 20.43
N CYS A 545 25.13 8.58 19.53
CA CYS A 545 23.72 8.79 19.86
C CYS A 545 23.27 7.87 21.01
N ARG A 546 23.71 6.60 21.00
CA ARG A 546 23.43 5.65 22.09
C ARG A 546 23.97 6.12 23.44
N MET A 547 25.19 6.61 23.48
CA MET A 547 25.80 7.13 24.71
C MET A 547 25.09 8.41 25.18
N GLU A 548 24.87 9.38 24.30
CA GLU A 548 24.30 10.68 24.65
C GLU A 548 22.84 10.56 25.14
N ILE A 549 22.01 9.75 24.48
CA ILE A 549 20.62 9.54 24.90
C ILE A 549 20.57 8.81 26.25
N ARG A 550 21.40 7.77 26.45
CA ARG A 550 21.45 7.11 27.75
C ARG A 550 21.92 8.05 28.86
N GLN A 551 22.95 8.85 28.61
CA GLN A 551 23.44 9.86 29.56
C GLN A 551 22.35 10.91 29.85
N ARG A 552 21.67 11.40 28.81
CA ARG A 552 20.56 12.41 28.94
C ARG A 552 19.44 11.92 29.86
N HIS A 553 19.19 10.63 29.89
CA HIS A 553 18.16 9.99 30.70
C HIS A 553 18.70 9.27 31.94
N ASN A 554 19.98 9.44 32.28
CA ASN A 554 20.65 8.77 33.39
C ASN A 554 20.52 7.22 33.32
N LEU A 555 20.57 6.64 32.12
CA LEU A 555 20.52 5.20 31.87
C LEU A 555 21.95 4.62 31.73
N PRO A 556 22.20 3.39 32.24
CA PRO A 556 23.49 2.70 32.04
C PRO A 556 23.78 2.43 30.55
N PRO A 557 25.04 2.26 30.13
CA PRO A 557 25.40 1.96 28.74
C PRO A 557 24.71 0.72 28.16
N GLU A 558 24.52 -0.33 28.98
CA GLU A 558 23.89 -1.59 28.61
C GLU A 558 22.36 -1.58 28.69
N HIS A 559 21.79 -0.50 29.17
CA HIS A 559 20.33 -0.39 29.34
C HIS A 559 19.61 -0.43 27.99
N ALA A 560 18.66 -1.33 27.85
CA ALA A 560 17.87 -1.45 26.63
C ALA A 560 16.86 -0.28 26.53
N VAL A 561 16.76 0.31 25.34
CA VAL A 561 15.91 1.47 25.06
C VAL A 561 14.93 1.18 23.94
N GLY A 562 13.65 1.23 24.25
CA GLY A 562 12.58 1.27 23.24
C GLY A 562 12.18 2.72 22.95
N ILE A 563 11.72 2.98 21.72
CA ILE A 563 11.26 4.31 21.32
C ILE A 563 9.88 4.26 20.66
N GLY A 564 9.04 5.22 21.00
CA GLY A 564 7.82 5.57 20.29
C GLY A 564 7.81 7.06 20.00
N VAL A 565 7.58 7.45 18.76
CA VAL A 565 7.53 8.86 18.33
C VAL A 565 6.22 9.10 17.60
N GLU A 566 5.37 9.94 18.15
CA GLU A 566 4.05 10.23 17.58
C GLU A 566 3.62 11.66 17.93
N ARG A 567 2.52 12.10 17.35
CA ARG A 567 1.75 13.21 17.93
C ARG A 567 0.90 12.66 19.08
N MET A 568 0.54 13.51 20.04
CA MET A 568 -0.41 13.16 21.11
C MET A 568 -1.82 13.00 20.53
N ASP A 569 -2.08 11.85 19.92
CA ASP A 569 -3.28 11.56 19.13
C ASP A 569 -3.78 10.15 19.47
N TYR A 570 -5.06 10.04 19.80
CA TYR A 570 -5.70 8.79 20.23
C TYR A 570 -5.65 7.69 19.17
N THR A 571 -5.46 8.04 17.88
CA THR A 571 -5.32 7.06 16.81
C THR A 571 -3.97 6.36 16.80
N LYS A 572 -3.00 6.85 17.56
CA LYS A 572 -1.61 6.38 17.53
C LYS A 572 -1.30 5.23 18.51
N GLY A 573 -2.29 4.86 19.35
CA GLY A 573 -2.16 3.70 20.22
C GLY A 573 -1.05 3.85 21.27
N ILE A 574 -0.90 5.06 21.84
CA ILE A 574 0.12 5.30 22.88
C ILE A 574 -0.26 4.54 24.16
N GLU A 575 -1.52 4.54 24.56
CA GLU A 575 -1.98 3.78 25.74
C GLU A 575 -1.71 2.29 25.58
N GLU A 576 -2.03 1.71 24.43
CA GLU A 576 -1.81 0.30 24.09
C GLU A 576 -0.31 -0.05 24.18
N ARG A 577 0.54 0.85 23.69
CA ARG A 577 2.00 0.71 23.74
C ARG A 577 2.51 0.71 25.18
N LEU A 578 2.06 1.65 26.00
CA LEU A 578 2.48 1.72 27.40
C LEU A 578 2.00 0.48 28.19
N ARG A 579 0.78 -0.01 27.94
CA ARG A 579 0.27 -1.26 28.52
C ARG A 579 1.06 -2.48 28.06
N ALA A 580 1.53 -2.51 26.83
CA ALA A 580 2.40 -3.57 26.33
C ALA A 580 3.75 -3.61 27.08
N VAL A 581 4.31 -2.43 27.41
CA VAL A 581 5.52 -2.34 28.25
C VAL A 581 5.22 -2.82 29.68
N GLU A 582 4.12 -2.38 30.28
CA GLU A 582 3.67 -2.87 31.60
C GLU A 582 3.58 -4.40 31.59
N ARG A 583 2.92 -4.95 30.57
CA ARG A 583 2.71 -6.39 30.44
C ARG A 583 4.01 -7.17 30.22
N LEU A 584 4.94 -6.63 29.44
CA LEU A 584 6.29 -7.22 29.30
C LEU A 584 6.95 -7.38 30.67
N LEU A 585 6.92 -6.35 31.51
CA LEU A 585 7.57 -6.38 32.82
C LEU A 585 6.88 -7.32 33.80
N GLU A 586 5.58 -7.58 33.63
CA GLU A 586 4.84 -8.59 34.40
C GLU A 586 5.26 -10.02 34.04
N ILE A 587 5.39 -10.32 32.75
CA ILE A 587 5.68 -11.68 32.28
C ILE A 587 7.18 -11.99 32.26
N GLU A 588 8.02 -10.95 32.15
CA GLU A 588 9.48 -11.04 32.06
C GLU A 588 10.15 -10.07 33.05
N PRO A 589 10.07 -10.34 34.37
CA PRO A 589 10.58 -9.44 35.42
C PRO A 589 12.09 -9.14 35.30
N GLN A 590 12.84 -9.96 34.56
CA GLN A 590 14.27 -9.73 34.30
C GLN A 590 14.58 -8.39 33.61
N TRP A 591 13.57 -7.78 32.96
CA TRP A 591 13.69 -6.48 32.28
C TRP A 591 13.41 -5.29 33.19
N ILE A 592 12.91 -5.50 34.40
CA ILE A 592 12.71 -4.44 35.40
C ILE A 592 14.07 -3.80 35.71
N GLY A 593 14.13 -2.47 35.53
CA GLY A 593 15.35 -1.70 35.72
C GLY A 593 16.43 -1.87 34.65
N LYS A 594 16.19 -2.69 33.60
CA LYS A 594 17.10 -2.92 32.47
C LYS A 594 16.55 -2.48 31.11
N PHE A 595 15.26 -2.17 31.07
CA PHE A 595 14.56 -1.67 29.88
C PHE A 595 13.77 -0.42 30.23
N SER A 596 13.90 0.61 29.43
CA SER A 596 13.05 1.81 29.47
C SER A 596 12.50 2.12 28.09
N PHE A 597 11.21 2.46 28.07
CA PHE A 597 10.54 2.89 26.85
C PHE A 597 10.41 4.41 26.85
N ILE A 598 11.04 5.07 25.89
CA ILE A 598 10.97 6.52 25.69
C ILE A 598 9.79 6.81 24.75
N GLN A 599 8.76 7.45 25.25
CA GLN A 599 7.63 7.92 24.46
C GLN A 599 7.76 9.41 24.22
N ILE A 600 8.04 9.79 22.98
CA ILE A 600 7.99 11.17 22.52
C ILE A 600 6.61 11.41 21.89
N ALA A 601 5.89 12.40 22.39
CA ALA A 601 4.56 12.73 21.92
C ALA A 601 4.44 14.25 21.74
N ALA A 602 4.48 14.71 20.47
CA ALA A 602 4.31 16.13 20.18
C ALA A 602 2.85 16.56 20.46
N PRO A 603 2.63 17.62 21.27
CA PRO A 603 1.29 18.16 21.49
C PRO A 603 0.60 18.52 20.16
N THR A 604 -0.68 18.19 20.07
CA THR A 604 -1.48 18.50 18.87
C THR A 604 -2.94 18.75 19.26
N ARG A 605 -3.63 19.64 18.53
CA ARG A 605 -5.08 19.86 18.61
C ARG A 605 -5.59 20.06 20.05
N ILE A 606 -4.82 20.77 20.87
CA ILE A 606 -5.10 21.00 22.31
C ILE A 606 -6.44 21.72 22.58
N HIS A 607 -7.04 22.34 21.56
CA HIS A 607 -8.35 22.97 21.66
C HIS A 607 -9.51 21.97 21.61
N ILE A 608 -9.27 20.74 21.14
CA ILE A 608 -10.27 19.65 21.10
C ILE A 608 -10.22 18.88 22.42
N GLU A 609 -11.37 18.70 23.05
CA GLU A 609 -11.50 18.07 24.38
C GLU A 609 -10.97 16.63 24.39
N GLU A 610 -11.28 15.85 23.36
CA GLU A 610 -10.84 14.45 23.24
C GLU A 610 -9.32 14.31 23.32
N TYR A 611 -8.57 15.23 22.68
CA TYR A 611 -7.10 15.22 22.72
C TYR A 611 -6.55 15.59 24.09
N ARG A 612 -7.16 16.54 24.81
CA ARG A 612 -6.77 16.90 26.19
C ARG A 612 -7.02 15.75 27.15
N THR A 613 -8.19 15.14 27.04
CA THR A 613 -8.58 13.97 27.86
C THR A 613 -7.62 12.82 27.60
N TYR A 614 -7.27 12.57 26.33
CA TYR A 614 -6.32 11.55 25.96
C TYR A 614 -4.92 11.81 26.55
N GLU A 615 -4.42 13.04 26.46
CA GLU A 615 -3.14 13.41 27.07
C GLU A 615 -3.13 13.15 28.59
N THR A 616 -4.21 13.51 29.28
CA THR A 616 -4.35 13.26 30.72
C THR A 616 -4.27 11.77 31.02
N ARG A 617 -5.02 10.93 30.30
CA ARG A 617 -4.99 9.48 30.46
C ARG A 617 -3.60 8.88 30.24
N VAL A 618 -2.90 9.34 29.19
CA VAL A 618 -1.53 8.87 28.88
C VAL A 618 -0.56 9.23 30.02
N ARG A 619 -0.64 10.45 30.57
CA ARG A 619 0.20 10.88 31.71
C ARG A 619 -0.08 10.06 32.96
N GLU A 620 -1.34 9.87 33.29
CA GLU A 620 -1.76 9.05 34.43
C GLU A 620 -1.31 7.60 34.28
N LEU A 621 -1.48 7.03 33.08
CA LEU A 621 -1.05 5.67 32.77
C LEU A 621 0.47 5.50 32.93
N ALA A 622 1.27 6.41 32.36
CA ALA A 622 2.72 6.37 32.49
C ALA A 622 3.17 6.48 33.96
N THR A 623 2.55 7.39 34.71
CA THR A 623 2.81 7.58 36.15
C THR A 623 2.48 6.32 36.92
N ARG A 624 1.31 5.72 36.69
CA ARG A 624 0.87 4.48 37.35
C ARG A 624 1.81 3.32 37.07
N ILE A 625 2.25 3.14 35.79
CA ILE A 625 3.19 2.09 35.42
C ILE A 625 4.53 2.28 36.14
N ASN A 626 5.06 3.48 36.18
CA ASN A 626 6.32 3.77 36.86
C ASN A 626 6.23 3.54 38.38
N GLN A 627 5.09 3.84 38.99
CA GLN A 627 4.86 3.58 40.41
C GLN A 627 4.70 2.09 40.76
N ARG A 628 4.25 1.30 39.77
CA ARG A 628 4.03 -0.14 39.95
C ARG A 628 5.33 -0.92 40.11
N PHE A 629 6.42 -0.43 39.57
CA PHE A 629 7.74 -1.07 39.62
C PHE A 629 8.75 -0.21 40.41
N PRO A 630 8.55 -0.01 41.71
CA PRO A 630 9.37 0.89 42.55
C PRO A 630 10.81 0.38 42.72
N GLU A 631 11.05 -0.92 42.48
CA GLU A 631 12.38 -1.53 42.54
C GLU A 631 13.23 -1.19 41.34
N ALA A 632 12.63 -0.69 40.25
CA ALA A 632 13.33 -0.29 39.05
C ALA A 632 14.19 0.94 39.35
N LEU A 633 15.51 0.80 39.26
CA LEU A 633 16.45 1.92 39.42
C LEU A 633 16.19 3.03 38.36
N HIS A 634 15.65 2.64 37.21
CA HIS A 634 15.30 3.51 36.09
C HIS A 634 13.81 3.33 35.72
N PRO A 635 13.08 4.41 35.39
CA PRO A 635 11.66 4.31 35.12
C PRO A 635 11.38 3.47 33.86
N PRO A 636 10.40 2.56 33.91
CA PRO A 636 9.97 1.81 32.72
C PRO A 636 9.50 2.70 31.58
N ILE A 637 8.83 3.82 31.88
CA ILE A 637 8.31 4.75 30.89
C ILE A 637 8.95 6.13 31.09
N ILE A 638 9.59 6.63 30.06
CA ILE A 638 10.10 8.00 29.97
C ILE A 638 9.18 8.75 28.99
N LEU A 639 8.21 9.48 29.53
CA LEU A 639 7.22 10.21 28.73
C LEU A 639 7.68 11.66 28.49
N LYS A 640 7.83 12.04 27.21
CA LYS A 640 8.20 13.38 26.76
C LYS A 640 7.08 13.97 25.92
N ILE A 641 6.33 14.93 26.48
CA ILE A 641 5.26 15.62 25.78
C ILE A 641 5.77 17.01 25.41
N GLU A 642 6.51 17.06 24.32
CA GLU A 642 7.13 18.27 23.82
C GLU A 642 7.47 18.13 22.33
N HIS A 643 7.71 19.27 21.67
CA HIS A 643 8.15 19.28 20.28
C HIS A 643 9.66 19.07 20.21
N HIS A 644 10.08 18.17 19.33
CA HIS A 644 11.49 17.91 19.01
C HIS A 644 11.74 18.27 17.53
N GLN A 645 12.94 18.79 17.24
CA GLN A 645 13.38 18.98 15.86
C GLN A 645 13.73 17.66 15.20
N PRO A 646 13.69 17.58 13.86
CA PRO A 646 13.97 16.30 13.14
C PRO A 646 15.32 15.67 13.46
N ASP A 647 16.38 16.47 13.64
CA ASP A 647 17.72 16.02 14.04
C ASP A 647 17.70 15.33 15.41
N GLN A 648 17.03 15.94 16.39
CA GLN A 648 16.85 15.34 17.72
C GLN A 648 16.07 14.00 17.67
N ILE A 649 15.03 13.93 16.84
CA ILE A 649 14.26 12.68 16.66
C ILE A 649 15.16 11.59 16.05
N PHE A 650 15.99 11.94 15.07
CA PHE A 650 16.92 10.99 14.46
C PHE A 650 17.98 10.50 15.46
N GLU A 651 18.47 11.35 16.36
CA GLU A 651 19.34 10.90 17.49
C GLU A 651 18.64 9.81 18.32
N TYR A 652 17.36 10.00 18.68
CA TYR A 652 16.60 9.00 19.42
C TYR A 652 16.41 7.70 18.62
N TYR A 653 16.09 7.78 17.31
CA TYR A 653 15.97 6.58 16.48
C TYR A 653 17.28 5.82 16.39
N ARG A 654 18.40 6.53 16.26
CA ARG A 654 19.75 5.93 16.20
C ARG A 654 20.16 5.31 17.53
N ALA A 655 19.73 5.90 18.65
CA ALA A 655 20.05 5.41 20.00
C ALA A 655 19.23 4.19 20.44
N ALA A 656 18.05 3.99 19.89
CA ALA A 656 17.10 2.99 20.36
C ALA A 656 17.47 1.55 19.90
N ASP A 657 17.16 0.56 20.74
CA ASP A 657 17.32 -0.86 20.41
C ASP A 657 16.09 -1.40 19.67
N LEU A 658 14.92 -0.80 19.90
CA LEU A 658 13.69 -1.10 19.16
C LEU A 658 12.83 0.16 18.99
N CYS A 659 12.02 0.17 17.94
CA CYS A 659 10.97 1.16 17.73
C CYS A 659 9.61 0.46 17.68
N MET A 660 8.63 1.01 18.38
CA MET A 660 7.30 0.44 18.45
C MET A 660 6.25 1.42 17.93
N VAL A 661 5.56 1.04 16.86
CA VAL A 661 4.50 1.80 16.20
C VAL A 661 3.20 1.02 16.33
N THR A 662 2.33 1.47 17.20
CA THR A 662 1.07 0.79 17.57
C THR A 662 -0.17 1.54 17.13
N SER A 663 -0.10 2.32 16.03
CA SER A 663 -1.27 3.03 15.54
C SER A 663 -2.49 2.11 15.42
N LEU A 664 -3.62 2.54 15.95
CA LEU A 664 -4.87 1.78 15.93
C LEU A 664 -5.44 1.70 14.51
N HIS A 665 -5.24 2.77 13.73
CA HIS A 665 -5.50 2.83 12.31
C HIS A 665 -4.71 4.00 11.71
N ASP A 666 -3.97 3.76 10.64
CA ASP A 666 -3.14 4.79 10.00
C ASP A 666 -3.05 4.59 8.49
N GLY A 667 -3.02 5.66 7.73
CA GLY A 667 -2.92 5.60 6.27
C GLY A 667 -1.61 4.97 5.80
N MET A 668 -0.48 5.38 6.40
CA MET A 668 0.87 4.83 6.12
C MET A 668 1.67 4.65 7.41
N ASN A 669 1.96 5.68 8.15
CA ASN A 669 2.91 5.86 9.24
C ASN A 669 4.37 5.97 8.76
N LEU A 670 4.86 7.20 8.66
CA LEU A 670 6.24 7.45 8.22
C LEU A 670 7.27 7.22 9.33
N VAL A 671 6.89 7.24 10.61
CA VAL A 671 7.80 6.97 11.75
C VAL A 671 8.48 5.61 11.59
N ALA A 672 7.74 4.59 11.15
CA ALA A 672 8.32 3.27 10.86
C ALA A 672 9.42 3.33 9.80
N LYS A 673 9.20 4.12 8.73
CA LYS A 673 10.18 4.29 7.65
C LYS A 673 11.36 5.19 8.06
N GLU A 674 11.10 6.23 8.84
CA GLU A 674 12.14 7.11 9.41
C GLU A 674 13.08 6.33 10.32
N PHE A 675 12.53 5.52 11.24
CA PHE A 675 13.34 4.66 12.10
C PHE A 675 14.25 3.74 11.28
N VAL A 676 13.70 3.04 10.29
CA VAL A 676 14.48 2.13 9.43
C VAL A 676 15.55 2.89 8.63
N SER A 677 15.23 4.09 8.14
CA SER A 677 16.18 4.91 7.39
C SER A 677 17.33 5.44 8.25
N ALA A 678 17.07 5.73 9.54
CA ALA A 678 18.03 6.22 10.51
C ALA A 678 19.06 5.16 10.93
N ARG A 679 18.79 3.87 10.73
CA ARG A 679 19.61 2.73 11.20
C ARG A 679 20.63 2.29 10.14
N ASP A 680 21.64 3.10 9.89
CA ASP A 680 22.74 2.78 8.98
C ASP A 680 23.70 1.71 9.53
N ASP A 681 23.63 1.40 10.84
CA ASP A 681 24.25 0.27 11.49
C ASP A 681 23.55 -1.08 11.21
N GLU A 682 22.42 -1.07 10.51
CA GLU A 682 21.56 -2.23 10.23
C GLU A 682 21.10 -2.98 11.49
N ARG A 683 21.05 -2.33 12.65
CA ARG A 683 20.58 -2.91 13.91
C ARG A 683 19.27 -2.27 14.36
N GLY A 684 18.68 -2.86 15.39
CA GLY A 684 17.38 -2.44 15.94
C GLY A 684 16.21 -3.19 15.34
N VAL A 685 15.13 -3.23 16.07
CA VAL A 685 13.91 -3.98 15.70
C VAL A 685 12.72 -3.03 15.57
N LEU A 686 11.99 -3.17 14.49
CA LEU A 686 10.72 -2.46 14.30
C LEU A 686 9.56 -3.38 14.70
N ILE A 687 8.72 -2.92 15.65
CA ILE A 687 7.43 -3.51 16.00
C ILE A 687 6.35 -2.62 15.38
N LEU A 688 5.48 -3.18 14.56
CA LEU A 688 4.60 -2.40 13.71
C LEU A 688 3.18 -2.93 13.72
N SER A 689 2.22 -2.03 13.93
CA SER A 689 0.79 -2.34 13.89
C SER A 689 0.36 -2.81 12.50
N LEU A 690 -0.38 -3.91 12.46
CA LEU A 690 -0.99 -4.46 11.24
C LEU A 690 -2.00 -3.50 10.58
N PHE A 691 -2.46 -2.47 11.32
CA PHE A 691 -3.43 -1.47 10.84
C PHE A 691 -2.78 -0.21 10.25
N THR A 692 -1.47 -0.23 10.04
CA THR A 692 -0.75 0.82 9.31
C THR A 692 -0.54 0.42 7.84
N GLY A 693 -0.53 1.39 6.94
CA GLY A 693 -0.16 1.14 5.54
C GLY A 693 1.27 0.61 5.40
N ALA A 694 2.18 1.05 6.29
CA ALA A 694 3.57 0.62 6.32
C ALA A 694 3.74 -0.90 6.57
N ALA A 695 2.81 -1.53 7.31
CA ALA A 695 2.84 -2.98 7.55
C ALA A 695 2.70 -3.81 6.25
N ARG A 696 2.14 -3.21 5.19
CA ARG A 696 2.05 -3.86 3.87
C ARG A 696 3.33 -3.79 3.05
N GLU A 697 4.24 -2.92 3.47
CA GLU A 697 5.51 -2.69 2.77
C GLU A 697 6.73 -3.19 3.55
N LEU A 698 6.62 -3.29 4.88
CA LEU A 698 7.71 -3.71 5.77
C LEU A 698 7.35 -5.03 6.49
N PRO A 699 7.20 -6.14 5.75
CA PRO A 699 6.80 -7.43 6.35
C PRO A 699 7.87 -8.04 7.26
N GLU A 700 9.11 -7.56 7.19
CA GLU A 700 10.22 -7.98 8.07
C GLU A 700 10.12 -7.37 9.49
N ALA A 701 9.26 -6.39 9.71
CA ALA A 701 8.92 -5.89 11.04
C ALA A 701 8.18 -6.96 11.85
N LEU A 702 8.20 -6.85 13.17
CA LEU A 702 7.34 -7.66 14.04
C LEU A 702 5.92 -7.08 13.97
N ILE A 703 5.07 -7.72 13.17
CA ILE A 703 3.70 -7.24 12.95
C ILE A 703 2.81 -7.69 14.11
N VAL A 704 2.13 -6.72 14.74
CA VAL A 704 1.28 -6.95 15.90
C VAL A 704 -0.11 -6.35 15.73
N ASN A 705 -1.08 -6.92 16.42
CA ASN A 705 -2.37 -6.29 16.66
C ASN A 705 -2.27 -5.39 17.91
N PRO A 706 -2.36 -4.06 17.81
CA PRO A 706 -2.19 -3.16 18.95
C PRO A 706 -3.28 -3.34 20.04
N TYR A 707 -4.42 -3.94 19.70
CA TYR A 707 -5.47 -4.25 20.66
C TYR A 707 -5.17 -5.51 21.49
N ASP A 708 -4.16 -6.29 21.12
CA ASP A 708 -3.71 -7.48 21.85
C ASP A 708 -2.43 -7.14 22.63
N THR A 709 -2.61 -6.82 23.91
CA THR A 709 -1.52 -6.42 24.80
C THR A 709 -0.50 -7.54 25.00
N ASP A 710 -0.95 -8.80 25.07
CA ASP A 710 -0.05 -9.95 25.25
C ASP A 710 0.79 -10.18 23.99
N GLN A 711 0.21 -10.09 22.80
CA GLN A 711 0.97 -10.16 21.53
C GLN A 711 2.00 -9.03 21.44
N CYS A 712 1.64 -7.81 21.83
CA CYS A 712 2.54 -6.66 21.85
C CYS A 712 3.70 -6.87 22.83
N ALA A 713 3.43 -7.41 24.02
CA ALA A 713 4.44 -7.73 25.02
C ALA A 713 5.37 -8.84 24.56
N ALA A 714 4.84 -9.89 23.93
CA ALA A 714 5.65 -10.96 23.33
C ALA A 714 6.56 -10.45 22.20
N ALA A 715 6.08 -9.51 21.39
CA ALA A 715 6.89 -8.86 20.37
C ALA A 715 8.02 -8.01 20.96
N LEU A 716 7.77 -7.30 22.07
CA LEU A 716 8.80 -6.58 22.82
C LEU A 716 9.87 -7.54 23.35
N GLN A 717 9.46 -8.66 23.96
CA GLN A 717 10.39 -9.69 24.44
C GLN A 717 11.24 -10.25 23.30
N LEU A 718 10.59 -10.60 22.17
CA LEU A 718 11.31 -11.09 21.00
C LEU A 718 12.30 -10.06 20.46
N ALA A 719 11.92 -8.79 20.40
CA ALA A 719 12.77 -7.70 19.94
C ALA A 719 14.00 -7.53 20.85
N LEU A 720 13.82 -7.59 22.16
CA LEU A 720 14.90 -7.44 23.16
C LEU A 720 15.87 -8.63 23.19
N THR A 721 15.43 -9.82 22.75
CA THR A 721 16.24 -11.04 22.74
C THR A 721 16.73 -11.43 21.34
N MET A 722 16.34 -10.69 20.30
CA MET A 722 16.67 -10.99 18.92
C MET A 722 18.19 -10.90 18.67
N SER A 723 18.73 -11.91 18.01
CA SER A 723 20.15 -11.93 17.66
C SER A 723 20.54 -10.78 16.72
N SER A 724 21.76 -10.24 16.86
CA SER A 724 22.25 -9.18 15.98
C SER A 724 22.30 -9.59 14.49
N ALA A 725 22.42 -10.88 14.19
CA ALA A 725 22.41 -11.39 12.82
C ALA A 725 21.01 -11.29 12.20
N GLU A 726 19.98 -11.64 12.95
CA GLU A 726 18.57 -11.51 12.51
C GLU A 726 18.15 -10.04 12.38
N GLN A 727 18.50 -9.20 13.37
CA GLN A 727 18.28 -7.75 13.28
C GLN A 727 18.85 -7.17 11.98
N ARG A 728 20.11 -7.49 11.65
CA ARG A 728 20.76 -7.03 10.42
C ARG A 728 20.04 -7.53 9.17
N THR A 729 19.64 -8.78 9.14
CA THR A 729 18.92 -9.35 7.97
C THR A 729 17.62 -8.62 7.73
N ARG A 730 16.80 -8.46 8.76
CA ARG A 730 15.51 -7.77 8.69
C ARG A 730 15.67 -6.30 8.32
N MET A 731 16.59 -5.60 9.00
CA MET A 731 16.83 -4.18 8.79
C MET A 731 17.33 -3.91 7.36
N ARG A 732 18.25 -4.73 6.85
CA ARG A 732 18.78 -4.59 5.49
C ARG A 732 17.68 -4.72 4.43
N LEU A 733 16.76 -5.69 4.57
CA LEU A 733 15.64 -5.87 3.65
C LEU A 733 14.70 -4.67 3.67
N MET A 734 14.32 -4.19 4.85
CA MET A 734 13.46 -3.00 5.00
C MET A 734 14.14 -1.75 4.44
N ARG A 735 15.44 -1.55 4.69
CA ARG A 735 16.22 -0.43 4.15
C ARG A 735 16.29 -0.45 2.62
N GLY A 736 16.54 -1.63 2.04
CA GLY A 736 16.54 -1.82 0.58
C GLY A 736 15.20 -1.43 -0.05
N LEU A 737 14.10 -1.83 0.57
CA LEU A 737 12.76 -1.47 0.10
C LEU A 737 12.52 0.05 0.18
N ILE A 738 12.91 0.71 1.28
CA ILE A 738 12.74 2.16 1.42
C ILE A 738 13.61 2.92 0.41
N GLN A 739 14.81 2.44 0.13
CA GLN A 739 15.69 2.98 -0.91
C GLN A 739 15.03 2.95 -2.30
N ASP A 740 14.47 1.79 -2.67
CA ASP A 740 13.84 1.58 -3.98
C ASP A 740 12.51 2.34 -4.11
N PHE A 741 11.77 2.46 -2.99
CA PHE A 741 10.45 3.09 -2.92
C PHE A 741 10.47 4.36 -2.06
N ASN A 742 11.41 5.26 -2.36
CA ASN A 742 11.57 6.52 -1.65
C ASN A 742 10.53 7.59 -2.09
N VAL A 743 10.61 8.77 -1.48
CA VAL A 743 9.66 9.86 -1.71
C VAL A 743 9.72 10.42 -3.15
N PHE A 744 10.88 10.38 -3.80
CA PHE A 744 11.02 10.84 -5.18
C PHE A 744 10.32 9.91 -6.17
N ARG A 745 10.31 8.60 -5.89
CA ARG A 745 9.52 7.63 -6.64
C ARG A 745 8.02 7.86 -6.46
N TRP A 746 7.59 8.13 -5.23
CA TRP A 746 6.19 8.44 -4.93
C TRP A 746 5.69 9.62 -5.75
N ALA A 747 6.41 10.75 -5.75
CA ALA A 747 6.05 11.92 -6.54
C ALA A 747 6.21 11.69 -8.04
N GLY A 748 7.31 11.07 -8.45
CA GLY A 748 7.61 10.81 -9.86
C GLY A 748 6.53 9.96 -10.53
N ARG A 749 6.05 8.92 -9.86
CA ARG A 749 4.96 8.10 -10.39
C ARG A 749 3.67 8.89 -10.59
N MET A 750 3.29 9.72 -9.63
CA MET A 750 2.11 10.59 -9.78
C MET A 750 2.25 11.56 -10.97
N LEU A 751 3.43 12.16 -11.13
CA LEU A 751 3.70 13.08 -12.25
C LEU A 751 3.72 12.37 -13.59
N MET A 752 4.22 11.14 -13.67
CA MET A 752 4.23 10.33 -14.88
C MET A 752 2.83 9.89 -15.30
N ASP A 753 2.02 9.43 -14.33
CA ASP A 753 0.61 9.10 -14.57
C ASP A 753 -0.17 10.35 -15.04
N ALA A 754 0.08 11.51 -14.44
CA ALA A 754 -0.50 12.78 -14.86
C ALA A 754 -0.10 13.14 -16.30
N ALA A 755 1.18 12.96 -16.66
CA ALA A 755 1.67 13.19 -18.02
C ALA A 755 1.00 12.25 -19.04
N ALA A 756 0.83 10.97 -18.69
CA ALA A 756 0.16 9.99 -19.54
C ALA A 756 -1.31 10.37 -19.78
N MET A 757 -2.02 10.79 -18.71
CA MET A 757 -3.42 11.23 -18.84
C MET A 757 -3.56 12.50 -19.66
N ARG A 758 -2.65 13.47 -19.51
CA ARG A 758 -2.62 14.68 -20.36
C ARG A 758 -2.41 14.36 -21.83
N ARG A 759 -1.54 13.40 -22.14
CA ARG A 759 -1.34 12.93 -23.53
C ARG A 759 -2.61 12.33 -24.12
N ARG A 760 -3.27 11.43 -23.37
CA ARG A 760 -4.54 10.80 -23.78
C ARG A 760 -5.67 11.84 -24.00
N GLY A 761 -5.79 12.84 -23.14
CA GLY A 761 -6.79 13.90 -23.26
C GLY A 761 -6.58 14.85 -24.44
N ARG A 762 -5.35 15.04 -24.91
CA ARG A 762 -5.04 15.91 -26.07
C ARG A 762 -5.28 15.25 -27.43
N LEU A 763 -5.30 13.93 -27.52
CA LEU A 763 -5.51 13.19 -28.79
C LEU A 763 -6.90 13.47 -29.43
N PRO A 764 -8.03 13.45 -28.71
CA PRO A 764 -9.33 13.79 -29.27
C PRO A 764 -9.45 15.25 -29.73
N ASP A 765 -8.87 16.20 -28.97
CA ASP A 765 -8.90 17.64 -29.32
C ASP A 765 -8.11 17.94 -30.60
N MET A 766 -7.01 17.24 -30.83
CA MET A 766 -6.24 17.38 -32.07
C MET A 766 -7.00 16.80 -33.27
N ALA A 767 -7.67 15.66 -33.10
CA ALA A 767 -8.51 15.05 -34.13
C ALA A 767 -9.73 15.95 -34.47
N GLY A 768 -10.37 16.56 -33.45
CA GLY A 768 -11.46 17.49 -33.63
C GLY A 768 -11.03 18.76 -34.38
N ARG A 769 -9.92 19.38 -34.01
CA ARG A 769 -9.38 20.59 -34.71
C ARG A 769 -8.94 20.30 -36.13
N VAL A 770 -8.45 19.10 -36.41
CA VAL A 770 -8.15 18.69 -37.80
C VAL A 770 -9.44 18.51 -38.60
N GLY A 771 -10.50 17.96 -37.98
CA GLY A 771 -11.82 17.84 -38.59
C GLY A 771 -12.49 19.20 -38.90
N GLU A 772 -12.40 20.17 -38.00
CA GLU A 772 -12.94 21.52 -38.20
C GLU A 772 -12.14 22.32 -39.24
N ARG A 773 -10.80 22.21 -39.26
CA ARG A 773 -9.99 22.82 -40.31
C ARG A 773 -10.29 22.24 -41.68
N ARG A 774 -10.56 20.92 -41.78
CA ARG A 774 -11.00 20.29 -43.04
C ARG A 774 -12.37 20.79 -43.46
N LYS A 775 -13.32 20.98 -42.53
CA LYS A 775 -14.65 21.55 -42.86
C LYS A 775 -14.53 23.01 -43.32
N ARG A 776 -13.68 23.84 -42.71
CA ARG A 776 -13.47 25.23 -43.13
C ARG A 776 -12.77 25.34 -44.50
N ALA A 777 -11.78 24.47 -44.74
CA ALA A 777 -11.11 24.47 -46.05
C ALA A 777 -11.96 23.90 -47.20
N ALA A 778 -13.05 23.19 -46.90
CA ALA A 778 -14.02 22.68 -47.87
C ALA A 778 -15.16 23.65 -48.16
N VAL A 779 -15.27 24.80 -47.46
CA VAL A 779 -16.35 25.79 -47.57
C VAL A 779 -15.90 27.12 -48.19
N GLU A 780 -14.58 27.30 -48.47
CA GLU A 780 -14.11 28.43 -49.30
C GLU A 780 -14.24 28.08 -50.79
N PRO A 781 -15.20 28.64 -51.51
CA PRO A 781 -15.25 28.52 -52.99
C PRO A 781 -14.21 29.42 -53.62
N ALA A 782 -13.61 28.92 -54.68
CA ALA A 782 -12.60 29.57 -55.52
C ALA A 782 -13.13 30.88 -56.18
#